data_86cf6aa427ffc34ffa97500fb8c9079b
#
_entry.id   86cf6aa427ffc34ffa97500fb8c9079b
#
_cell.length_a   1.000
_cell.length_b   1.000
_cell.length_c   1.000
_cell.angle_alpha   90.00
_cell.angle_beta   90.00
_cell.angle_gamma   90.00
#
_symmetry.space_group_name_H-M   'P 1'
#
loop_
_entity.id
_entity.type
_entity.pdbx_description
1 polymer ?
#
loop_
_entity_poly.entity_id
_entity_poly.type
_entity_poly.pdbx_seq_one_letter_code
_entity_poly.pdbx_strand_id
1 'polypeptide(L)'
;MAHCTRVLHGQGSRTRLALVEIQKRCFSVSPLTAAAAQVAMSKFDKVPLPYDKLTKTLEVVKKRLGRDMTLSEKVLYSHLDDPKGQEIERGTSYLRLRPDRVAMQDATAQMAMLQFISSGLPKVAVPSTIHCDHLIEAQTGGTKDLARAKDINKEVYKFLETAGAKYGVGFWKPGSGIIHQIILENYAFPGLLMIGTDSHTPNGGGLGGLCIGVGGADAVDVMADIPWELKCPKVIGVKLTGQLKGWTSPKDVILKVAGILTVKGGTGAIVEYHGPGVDSISCTGMATICNMGAEIGATTSVSYINILFENNLICVFPFNSRMEAYLKSTGRHDIAAAANQYKNLLTPDPKAPYDQVIEIDLSTLEPHVNGPFTPDLANPISKLGDVAKKNDWPVDIRVGLIGSCTNSSYEDMGRCASIVREALGHGLKSKIPFNVTPGSEQVRATIERDGIAQTLRDFGGTVLANACGPCIGQWDRKDVKKGEKNTIVTSYNRNFTGRNDANPATHCFVTSPELVTALSLAGRLDFNPLSDPFADELPAKGFDPGQDTYEHPPADGSKVQVDVSPSSDRLQLLEPFDKWNGKDLTDLTILIKVKGKCTTDHISAAGPWLKYRGHLDNISNNMFITATNAENGELNKVRNQVSGEWGAVPATARAYKAAGVRWCVVGDENYGEGSSREHAALEPRHLGGRAIIVKSFARIHETNLKKQGLLPLTFANAADYDKIKPDDKISLLGLNSLAPGKQVDCEIKHKDGSTDRIKLNHSLNEQQISWFKAGSALNRMKEIAAGK
;
A
#
# COMPACT_ATOMS: atom_id res chain seq x y z
N MET A 1 24.82 4.56 54.27
CA MET A 1 26.13 4.01 54.73
C MET A 1 26.56 4.67 56.00
N ALA A 2 25.90 4.39 57.07
CA ALA A 2 26.36 4.81 58.45
C ALA A 2 25.44 4.17 59.45
N HIS A 3 25.51 2.81 59.61
CA HIS A 3 24.92 2.11 60.77
C HIS A 3 25.31 0.62 60.82
N CYS A 4 26.61 0.33 60.60
CA CYS A 4 27.10 -1.05 60.74
C CYS A 4 28.60 -1.09 61.14
N THR A 5 29.03 -0.19 62.07
CA THR A 5 30.40 -0.19 62.57
C THR A 5 30.43 0.06 64.07
N ARG A 6 29.74 -0.79 64.82
CA ARG A 6 29.98 -0.95 66.29
C ARG A 6 29.32 -2.31 66.66
N VAL A 7 30.04 -3.33 66.67
CA VAL A 7 30.08 -4.57 67.49
C VAL A 7 30.86 -5.60 66.65
N LEU A 8 32.12 -5.74 66.96
CA LEU A 8 32.94 -6.95 66.83
C LEU A 8 34.39 -6.66 67.15
N HIS A 9 34.64 -6.44 68.45
CA HIS A 9 35.96 -6.64 69.00
C HIS A 9 35.85 -7.74 70.06
N GLY A 10 36.43 -8.88 69.73
CA GLY A 10 36.61 -9.96 70.65
C GLY A 10 35.92 -11.25 70.28
N GLN A 11 36.54 -12.08 69.46
CA GLN A 11 36.75 -13.51 69.61
C GLN A 11 37.40 -14.08 68.35
N GLY A 12 38.38 -14.87 68.60
CA GLY A 12 39.47 -15.37 67.80
C GLY A 12 39.22 -16.16 66.52
N SER A 13 40.28 -16.32 65.88
CA SER A 13 40.78 -17.04 64.70
C SER A 13 39.96 -18.16 64.01
N ARG A 14 38.79 -18.54 64.47
CA ARG A 14 37.92 -19.53 63.73
C ARG A 14 36.87 -18.93 62.83
N THR A 15 36.59 -17.64 62.97
CA THR A 15 35.62 -16.91 62.15
C THR A 15 36.18 -16.41 60.83
N ARG A 16 37.50 -16.31 60.67
CA ARG A 16 38.14 -15.89 59.44
C ARG A 16 38.15 -16.94 58.31
N LEU A 17 38.20 -18.21 58.68
CA LEU A 17 38.16 -19.31 57.68
C LEU A 17 36.76 -19.57 57.14
N ALA A 18 35.71 -19.33 57.92
CA ALA A 18 34.33 -19.46 57.46
C ALA A 18 33.91 -18.30 56.56
N LEU A 19 34.41 -17.09 56.78
CA LEU A 19 34.13 -15.92 55.93
C LEU A 19 34.85 -15.97 54.56
N VAL A 20 36.04 -16.57 54.51
CA VAL A 20 36.78 -16.78 53.23
C VAL A 20 36.14 -17.89 52.39
N GLU A 21 35.54 -18.90 53.01
CA GLU A 21 34.84 -19.96 52.29
C GLU A 21 33.46 -19.51 51.80
N ILE A 22 32.75 -18.64 52.52
CA ILE A 22 31.51 -18.01 52.06
C ILE A 22 31.78 -17.00 50.91
N GLN A 23 32.89 -16.25 50.97
CA GLN A 23 33.28 -15.39 49.84
C GLN A 23 33.71 -16.16 48.60
N LYS A 24 34.34 -17.35 48.76
CA LYS A 24 34.66 -18.20 47.60
C LYS A 24 33.44 -18.90 47.01
N ARG A 25 32.39 -19.15 47.80
CA ARG A 25 31.14 -19.72 47.25
C ARG A 25 30.21 -18.69 46.62
N CYS A 26 30.34 -17.41 46.93
CA CYS A 26 29.57 -16.35 46.30
C CYS A 26 30.17 -15.85 44.98
N PHE A 27 31.39 -16.26 44.59
CA PHE A 27 32.05 -15.84 43.31
C PHE A 27 32.27 -16.97 42.31
N SER A 28 31.70 -18.14 42.55
CA SER A 28 31.57 -19.18 41.50
C SER A 28 30.13 -19.27 41.00
N VAL A 29 29.54 -18.12 40.66
CA VAL A 29 28.49 -18.10 39.66
C VAL A 29 29.21 -18.24 38.34
N SER A 30 29.21 -19.45 37.79
CA SER A 30 29.43 -19.67 36.36
C SER A 30 28.60 -18.59 35.61
N PRO A 31 29.13 -17.94 34.58
CA PRO A 31 28.26 -17.19 33.71
C PRO A 31 27.33 -18.22 33.04
N LEU A 32 26.20 -18.53 33.70
CA LEU A 32 25.03 -18.83 32.93
C LEU A 32 24.90 -17.62 31.99
N THR A 33 25.33 -17.79 30.77
CA THR A 33 24.87 -16.97 29.66
C THR A 33 23.35 -17.13 29.67
N ALA A 34 22.68 -16.25 30.42
CA ALA A 34 21.27 -16.01 30.22
C ALA A 34 21.21 -15.66 28.74
N ALA A 35 20.68 -16.57 27.94
CA ALA A 35 20.36 -16.25 26.56
C ALA A 35 19.55 -14.95 26.67
N ALA A 36 20.11 -13.86 26.18
CA ALA A 36 19.43 -12.55 26.20
C ALA A 36 18.04 -12.81 25.63
N ALA A 37 17.00 -12.49 26.40
CA ALA A 37 15.63 -12.75 25.95
C ALA A 37 15.48 -12.09 24.58
N GLN A 38 15.20 -12.89 23.55
CA GLN A 38 15.09 -12.37 22.20
C GLN A 38 13.93 -11.38 22.15
N VAL A 39 14.18 -10.16 21.71
CA VAL A 39 13.16 -9.12 21.57
C VAL A 39 12.19 -9.54 20.47
N ALA A 40 10.90 -9.59 20.76
CA ALA A 40 9.85 -9.91 19.79
C ALA A 40 9.63 -8.75 18.83
N MET A 41 9.29 -9.05 17.56
CA MET A 41 8.97 -8.03 16.55
C MET A 41 7.75 -7.18 16.94
N SER A 42 6.81 -7.74 17.70
CA SER A 42 5.60 -7.08 18.18
C SER A 42 5.09 -7.76 19.45
N LYS A 43 4.33 -7.03 20.25
CA LYS A 43 3.61 -7.62 21.39
C LYS A 43 2.56 -8.68 20.99
N PHE A 44 2.16 -8.70 19.73
CA PHE A 44 1.19 -9.65 19.17
C PHE A 44 1.83 -10.85 18.49
N ASP A 45 3.13 -10.78 18.14
CA ASP A 45 3.87 -11.83 17.45
C ASP A 45 5.02 -12.32 18.34
N LYS A 46 5.12 -13.62 18.55
CA LYS A 46 6.23 -14.23 19.31
C LYS A 46 7.51 -14.43 18.47
N VAL A 47 7.54 -13.90 17.25
CA VAL A 47 8.70 -13.99 16.35
C VAL A 47 9.75 -12.98 16.79
N PRO A 48 11.02 -13.38 16.98
CA PRO A 48 12.09 -12.46 17.39
C PRO A 48 12.47 -11.48 16.27
N LEU A 49 12.96 -10.29 16.65
CA LEU A 49 13.58 -9.34 15.72
C LEU A 49 14.71 -10.01 14.94
N PRO A 50 14.76 -9.85 13.60
CA PRO A 50 15.67 -10.62 12.74
C PRO A 50 17.08 -10.02 12.61
N TYR A 51 17.49 -9.04 13.42
CA TYR A 51 18.71 -8.24 13.19
C TYR A 51 20.00 -9.07 13.05
N ASP A 52 20.18 -10.13 13.83
CA ASP A 52 21.34 -11.02 13.71
C ASP A 52 21.39 -11.73 12.36
N LYS A 53 20.24 -12.21 11.90
CA LYS A 53 20.09 -12.84 10.57
C LYS A 53 20.38 -11.83 9.46
N LEU A 54 19.76 -10.64 9.55
CA LEU A 54 19.91 -9.58 8.56
C LEU A 54 21.38 -9.13 8.46
N THR A 55 22.04 -8.95 9.60
CA THR A 55 23.47 -8.57 9.64
C THR A 55 24.35 -9.60 8.94
N LYS A 56 24.17 -10.89 9.27
CA LYS A 56 24.94 -11.98 8.64
C LYS A 56 24.71 -12.05 7.13
N THR A 57 23.48 -11.90 6.67
CA THR A 57 23.13 -11.88 5.25
C THR A 57 23.80 -10.68 4.57
N LEU A 58 23.71 -9.48 5.18
CA LEU A 58 24.29 -8.26 4.64
C LEU A 58 25.82 -8.33 4.53
N GLU A 59 26.51 -8.97 5.49
CA GLU A 59 27.97 -9.17 5.43
C GLU A 59 28.38 -9.99 4.20
N VAL A 60 27.61 -11.02 3.82
CA VAL A 60 27.83 -11.79 2.60
C VAL A 60 27.70 -10.89 1.37
N VAL A 61 26.62 -10.11 1.30
CA VAL A 61 26.38 -9.21 0.17
C VAL A 61 27.44 -8.10 0.09
N LYS A 62 27.82 -7.50 1.22
CA LYS A 62 28.86 -6.45 1.28
C LYS A 62 30.19 -6.93 0.73
N LYS A 63 30.59 -8.17 1.04
CA LYS A 63 31.80 -8.80 0.47
C LYS A 63 31.71 -8.98 -1.05
N ARG A 64 30.52 -9.29 -1.57
CA ARG A 64 30.28 -9.47 -3.01
C ARG A 64 30.31 -8.14 -3.78
N LEU A 65 29.66 -7.11 -3.25
CA LEU A 65 29.53 -5.82 -3.92
C LEU A 65 30.78 -4.95 -3.80
N GLY A 66 31.56 -5.07 -2.72
CA GLY A 66 32.82 -4.32 -2.48
C GLY A 66 32.66 -2.79 -2.45
N ARG A 67 31.46 -2.28 -2.12
CA ARG A 67 31.15 -0.84 -2.09
C ARG A 67 30.21 -0.47 -0.93
N ASP A 68 30.14 0.83 -0.68
CA ASP A 68 29.14 1.42 0.24
C ASP A 68 27.72 1.22 -0.29
N MET A 69 26.76 1.08 0.63
CA MET A 69 25.36 0.80 0.34
C MET A 69 24.43 1.85 0.97
N THR A 70 23.36 2.19 0.26
CA THR A 70 22.24 2.98 0.78
C THR A 70 21.49 2.19 1.85
N LEU A 71 20.68 2.83 2.66
CA LEU A 71 19.83 2.15 3.63
C LEU A 71 18.86 1.18 2.92
N SER A 72 18.28 1.63 1.83
CA SER A 72 17.38 0.82 1.00
C SER A 72 18.03 -0.49 0.55
N GLU A 73 19.27 -0.42 0.07
CA GLU A 73 20.05 -1.59 -0.32
C GLU A 73 20.34 -2.50 0.88
N LYS A 74 20.71 -1.92 2.02
CA LYS A 74 20.98 -2.70 3.24
C LYS A 74 19.73 -3.50 3.67
N VAL A 75 18.56 -2.86 3.68
CA VAL A 75 17.32 -3.56 4.04
C VAL A 75 16.94 -4.60 2.99
N LEU A 76 16.89 -4.26 1.68
CA LEU A 76 16.57 -5.23 0.64
C LEU A 76 17.51 -6.42 0.61
N TYR A 77 18.82 -6.15 0.61
CA TYR A 77 19.82 -7.19 0.41
C TYR A 77 20.01 -8.07 1.65
N SER A 78 19.65 -7.58 2.83
CA SER A 78 19.62 -8.41 4.04
C SER A 78 18.47 -9.43 4.04
N HIS A 79 17.44 -9.23 3.19
CA HIS A 79 16.28 -10.13 3.05
C HIS A 79 16.35 -11.05 1.83
N LEU A 80 17.49 -11.13 1.15
CA LEU A 80 17.66 -12.01 0.01
C LEU A 80 17.49 -13.49 0.40
N ASP A 81 16.75 -14.25 -0.40
CA ASP A 81 16.56 -15.69 -0.27
C ASP A 81 17.90 -16.44 -0.49
N ASP A 82 18.66 -16.04 -1.51
CA ASP A 82 20.00 -16.54 -1.77
C ASP A 82 21.03 -15.38 -1.84
N PRO A 83 21.62 -14.98 -0.71
CA PRO A 83 22.58 -13.87 -0.71
C PRO A 83 23.92 -14.21 -1.40
N LYS A 84 24.18 -15.49 -1.70
CA LYS A 84 25.46 -15.93 -2.32
C LYS A 84 25.39 -15.98 -3.84
N GLY A 85 24.27 -16.48 -4.40
CA GLY A 85 24.18 -16.85 -5.81
C GLY A 85 23.40 -15.90 -6.68
N GLN A 86 22.32 -15.28 -6.16
CA GLN A 86 21.47 -14.46 -7.03
C GLN A 86 22.15 -13.14 -7.45
N GLU A 87 21.82 -12.70 -8.66
CA GLU A 87 22.32 -11.47 -9.23
C GLU A 87 21.71 -10.24 -8.52
N ILE A 88 22.52 -9.18 -8.35
CA ILE A 88 22.14 -7.95 -7.67
C ILE A 88 22.60 -6.77 -8.53
N GLU A 89 21.73 -6.34 -9.46
CA GLU A 89 22.00 -5.20 -10.34
C GLU A 89 20.75 -4.29 -10.39
N ARG A 90 20.90 -3.03 -10.00
CA ARG A 90 19.80 -2.04 -9.99
C ARG A 90 19.22 -1.84 -11.39
N GLY A 91 17.91 -1.88 -11.50
CA GLY A 91 17.20 -1.69 -12.76
C GLY A 91 17.18 -2.90 -13.68
N THR A 92 17.91 -3.97 -13.39
CA THR A 92 18.10 -5.12 -14.28
C THR A 92 17.65 -6.44 -13.66
N SER A 93 18.30 -6.87 -12.56
CA SER A 93 18.07 -8.20 -11.97
C SER A 93 16.77 -8.30 -11.18
N TYR A 94 16.27 -9.52 -11.01
CA TYR A 94 15.13 -9.83 -10.13
C TYR A 94 15.63 -10.41 -8.82
N LEU A 95 15.28 -9.72 -7.72
CA LEU A 95 15.59 -10.17 -6.37
C LEU A 95 14.51 -11.12 -5.88
N ARG A 96 14.90 -12.25 -5.32
CA ARG A 96 14.02 -13.12 -4.53
C ARG A 96 14.22 -12.77 -3.07
N LEU A 97 13.16 -12.31 -2.41
CA LEU A 97 13.17 -11.72 -1.09
C LEU A 97 12.29 -12.53 -0.12
N ARG A 98 12.65 -12.48 1.16
CA ARG A 98 11.90 -13.08 2.28
C ARG A 98 11.36 -11.97 3.19
N PRO A 99 10.19 -11.38 2.91
CA PRO A 99 9.57 -10.39 3.78
C PRO A 99 9.32 -10.94 5.19
N ASP A 100 9.45 -10.08 6.21
CA ASP A 100 9.24 -10.45 7.61
C ASP A 100 7.77 -10.65 7.94
N ARG A 101 6.85 -9.95 7.23
CA ARG A 101 5.41 -10.03 7.50
C ARG A 101 4.55 -9.57 6.33
N VAL A 102 3.26 -9.92 6.41
CA VAL A 102 2.20 -9.51 5.48
C VAL A 102 1.11 -8.75 6.23
N ALA A 103 0.61 -7.65 5.65
CA ALA A 103 -0.56 -6.95 6.15
C ALA A 103 -1.63 -6.84 5.06
N MET A 104 -2.90 -7.09 5.41
CA MET A 104 -4.02 -7.08 4.45
C MET A 104 -5.15 -6.21 4.97
N GLN A 105 -5.73 -5.37 4.12
CA GLN A 105 -6.96 -4.65 4.45
C GLN A 105 -8.19 -5.49 4.04
N ASP A 106 -9.35 -5.26 4.67
CA ASP A 106 -10.53 -6.13 4.56
C ASP A 106 -11.11 -6.29 3.14
N ALA A 107 -10.98 -5.30 2.28
CA ALA A 107 -11.50 -5.41 0.92
C ALA A 107 -10.66 -6.32 0.02
N THR A 108 -9.33 -6.37 0.22
CA THR A 108 -8.42 -7.25 -0.54
C THR A 108 -8.16 -8.57 0.18
N ALA A 109 -8.22 -8.60 1.52
CA ALA A 109 -8.04 -9.81 2.30
C ALA A 109 -9.07 -10.91 1.96
N GLN A 110 -10.29 -10.55 1.57
CA GLN A 110 -11.30 -11.52 1.15
C GLN A 110 -10.76 -12.43 0.06
N MET A 111 -10.28 -11.83 -1.03
CA MET A 111 -9.76 -12.61 -2.15
C MET A 111 -8.41 -13.24 -1.84
N ALA A 112 -7.52 -12.58 -1.10
CA ALA A 112 -6.23 -13.14 -0.70
C ALA A 112 -6.43 -14.40 0.18
N MET A 113 -7.34 -14.35 1.18
CA MET A 113 -7.64 -15.52 2.02
C MET A 113 -8.31 -16.64 1.24
N LEU A 114 -9.24 -16.34 0.32
CA LEU A 114 -9.84 -17.35 -0.55
C LEU A 114 -8.79 -18.02 -1.43
N GLN A 115 -7.83 -17.27 -1.96
CA GLN A 115 -6.70 -17.83 -2.71
C GLN A 115 -5.81 -18.69 -1.80
N PHE A 116 -5.48 -18.21 -0.59
CA PHE A 116 -4.68 -19.00 0.35
C PHE A 116 -5.38 -20.31 0.73
N ILE A 117 -6.68 -20.29 0.98
CA ILE A 117 -7.49 -21.49 1.26
C ILE A 117 -7.37 -22.49 0.10
N SER A 118 -7.40 -22.01 -1.14
CA SER A 118 -7.29 -22.90 -2.32
C SER A 118 -5.90 -23.52 -2.49
N SER A 119 -4.85 -23.01 -1.84
CA SER A 119 -3.52 -23.61 -1.82
C SER A 119 -3.48 -24.94 -1.05
N GLY A 120 -4.41 -25.15 -0.10
CA GLY A 120 -4.45 -26.33 0.76
C GLY A 120 -3.42 -26.35 1.89
N LEU A 121 -2.69 -25.25 2.13
CA LEU A 121 -1.72 -25.14 3.22
C LEU A 121 -2.42 -25.01 4.58
N PRO A 122 -1.85 -25.57 5.67
CA PRO A 122 -2.51 -25.61 6.97
C PRO A 122 -2.48 -24.26 7.70
N LYS A 123 -1.46 -23.41 7.47
CA LYS A 123 -1.29 -22.08 8.06
C LYS A 123 -0.30 -21.23 7.28
N VAL A 124 -0.29 -19.94 7.52
CA VAL A 124 0.67 -18.99 6.93
C VAL A 124 2.08 -19.19 7.49
N ALA A 125 3.09 -18.96 6.66
CA ALA A 125 4.50 -19.14 6.98
C ALA A 125 5.12 -17.93 7.70
N VAL A 126 4.56 -16.74 7.50
CA VAL A 126 5.05 -15.48 8.09
C VAL A 126 3.95 -14.80 8.90
N PRO A 127 4.29 -14.00 9.91
CA PRO A 127 3.33 -13.19 10.64
C PRO A 127 2.47 -12.38 9.67
N SER A 128 1.15 -12.57 9.75
CA SER A 128 0.19 -11.93 8.83
C SER A 128 -0.98 -11.36 9.61
N THR A 129 -1.52 -10.23 9.14
CA THR A 129 -2.66 -9.57 9.80
C THR A 129 -3.69 -9.08 8.80
N ILE A 130 -4.96 -9.09 9.21
CA ILE A 130 -6.11 -8.52 8.51
C ILE A 130 -6.61 -7.32 9.30
N HIS A 131 -6.95 -6.23 8.60
CA HIS A 131 -7.39 -4.96 9.18
C HIS A 131 -8.70 -4.52 8.52
N CYS A 132 -9.74 -4.26 9.33
CA CYS A 132 -11.08 -3.93 8.83
C CYS A 132 -11.30 -2.41 8.79
N ASP A 133 -10.80 -1.75 7.74
CA ASP A 133 -10.79 -0.29 7.59
C ASP A 133 -11.36 0.24 6.26
N HIS A 134 -11.66 -0.62 5.28
CA HIS A 134 -12.10 -0.19 3.95
C HIS A 134 -13.63 -0.31 3.73
N LEU A 135 -14.34 -1.12 4.50
CA LEU A 135 -15.77 -1.38 4.33
C LEU A 135 -16.65 -0.52 5.25
N ILE A 136 -16.15 0.60 5.76
CA ILE A 136 -16.86 1.52 6.63
C ILE A 136 -17.13 2.81 5.85
N GLU A 137 -18.40 3.03 5.49
CA GLU A 137 -18.82 4.20 4.73
C GLU A 137 -19.19 5.35 5.67
N ALA A 138 -18.64 6.54 5.43
CA ALA A 138 -18.91 7.74 6.20
C ALA A 138 -20.27 8.37 5.78
N GLN A 139 -21.15 8.61 6.74
CA GLN A 139 -22.45 9.27 6.52
C GLN A 139 -22.78 10.30 7.61
N THR A 140 -22.82 9.86 8.87
CA THR A 140 -23.40 10.64 9.98
C THR A 140 -22.44 10.83 11.16
N GLY A 141 -21.33 10.11 11.19
CA GLY A 141 -20.34 10.15 12.26
C GLY A 141 -19.93 8.77 12.77
N GLY A 142 -18.75 8.70 13.38
CA GLY A 142 -18.01 7.47 13.60
C GLY A 142 -18.78 6.33 14.27
N THR A 143 -19.50 6.61 15.37
CA THR A 143 -20.23 5.57 16.12
C THR A 143 -21.36 4.94 15.31
N LYS A 144 -22.15 5.75 14.61
CA LYS A 144 -23.30 5.27 13.84
C LYS A 144 -22.85 4.56 12.57
N ASP A 145 -21.85 5.12 11.90
CA ASP A 145 -21.30 4.56 10.66
C ASP A 145 -20.63 3.21 10.91
N LEU A 146 -19.91 3.07 12.02
CA LEU A 146 -19.29 1.81 12.44
C LEU A 146 -20.34 0.74 12.79
N ALA A 147 -21.40 1.11 13.52
CA ALA A 147 -22.47 0.17 13.85
C ALA A 147 -23.17 -0.35 12.58
N ARG A 148 -23.49 0.54 11.64
CA ARG A 148 -24.05 0.19 10.34
C ARG A 148 -23.14 -0.72 9.53
N ALA A 149 -21.83 -0.39 9.47
CA ALA A 149 -20.86 -1.20 8.74
C ALA A 149 -20.74 -2.63 9.31
N LYS A 150 -20.75 -2.78 10.65
CA LYS A 150 -20.74 -4.09 11.32
C LYS A 150 -21.94 -4.94 10.95
N ASP A 151 -23.13 -4.35 10.81
CA ASP A 151 -24.34 -5.05 10.42
C ASP A 151 -24.31 -5.45 8.93
N ILE A 152 -24.09 -4.47 8.05
CA ILE A 152 -24.09 -4.69 6.59
C ILE A 152 -23.00 -5.66 6.14
N ASN A 153 -21.82 -5.62 6.77
CA ASN A 153 -20.65 -6.44 6.38
C ASN A 153 -20.44 -7.65 7.31
N LYS A 154 -21.44 -8.03 8.12
CA LYS A 154 -21.33 -9.10 9.12
C LYS A 154 -20.78 -10.40 8.54
N GLU A 155 -21.23 -10.82 7.38
CA GLU A 155 -20.78 -12.02 6.70
C GLU A 155 -19.29 -11.94 6.36
N VAL A 156 -18.84 -10.83 5.76
CA VAL A 156 -17.43 -10.64 5.36
C VAL A 156 -16.52 -10.60 6.59
N TYR A 157 -16.91 -9.87 7.62
CA TYR A 157 -16.11 -9.82 8.84
C TYR A 157 -16.04 -11.18 9.52
N LYS A 158 -17.15 -11.97 9.53
CA LYS A 158 -17.13 -13.33 10.07
C LYS A 158 -16.26 -14.27 9.27
N PHE A 159 -16.29 -14.18 7.94
CA PHE A 159 -15.38 -14.93 7.08
C PHE A 159 -13.91 -14.60 7.39
N LEU A 160 -13.55 -13.32 7.44
CA LEU A 160 -12.16 -12.89 7.69
C LEU A 160 -11.67 -13.31 9.10
N GLU A 161 -12.54 -13.19 10.11
CA GLU A 161 -12.28 -13.67 11.47
C GLU A 161 -12.00 -15.17 11.49
N THR A 162 -12.88 -15.99 10.91
CA THR A 162 -12.77 -17.45 10.93
C THR A 162 -11.62 -17.95 10.05
N ALA A 163 -11.38 -17.32 8.91
CA ALA A 163 -10.24 -17.63 8.07
C ALA A 163 -8.92 -17.25 8.76
N GLY A 164 -8.86 -16.07 9.39
CA GLY A 164 -7.70 -15.66 10.18
C GLY A 164 -7.40 -16.64 11.32
N ALA A 165 -8.41 -17.00 12.10
CA ALA A 165 -8.30 -17.95 13.20
C ALA A 165 -7.81 -19.33 12.74
N LYS A 166 -8.33 -19.83 11.59
CA LYS A 166 -7.94 -21.13 11.04
C LYS A 166 -6.49 -21.16 10.59
N TYR A 167 -6.04 -20.12 9.88
CA TYR A 167 -4.74 -20.12 9.19
C TYR A 167 -3.64 -19.37 9.94
N GLY A 168 -3.91 -18.89 11.17
CA GLY A 168 -2.91 -18.22 12.00
C GLY A 168 -2.66 -16.78 11.62
N VAL A 169 -3.64 -16.08 11.07
CA VAL A 169 -3.61 -14.66 10.71
C VAL A 169 -4.30 -13.83 11.80
N GLY A 170 -3.64 -12.80 12.29
CA GLY A 170 -4.20 -11.88 13.28
C GLY A 170 -5.34 -11.05 12.69
N PHE A 171 -6.37 -10.76 13.48
CA PHE A 171 -7.57 -10.07 13.03
C PHE A 171 -7.84 -8.80 13.83
N TRP A 172 -7.74 -7.65 13.15
CA TRP A 172 -8.11 -6.34 13.68
C TRP A 172 -9.54 -6.01 13.30
N LYS A 173 -10.43 -5.96 14.30
CA LYS A 173 -11.87 -5.79 14.13
C LYS A 173 -12.25 -4.43 13.51
N PRO A 174 -13.44 -4.30 12.91
CA PRO A 174 -13.95 -3.00 12.47
C PRO A 174 -13.98 -1.98 13.61
N GLY A 175 -13.37 -0.82 13.40
CA GLY A 175 -13.22 0.24 14.39
C GLY A 175 -11.84 0.27 15.06
N SER A 176 -10.96 -0.72 14.82
CA SER A 176 -9.59 -0.73 15.34
C SER A 176 -8.76 0.42 14.78
N GLY A 177 -8.98 0.78 13.54
CA GLY A 177 -8.23 1.84 12.86
C GLY A 177 -7.80 1.46 11.47
N ILE A 178 -7.13 2.41 10.83
CA ILE A 178 -6.59 2.29 9.48
C ILE A 178 -5.34 1.42 9.52
N ILE A 179 -5.25 0.44 8.63
CA ILE A 179 -4.15 -0.54 8.55
C ILE A 179 -2.78 0.09 8.77
N HIS A 180 -2.46 1.20 8.08
CA HIS A 180 -1.13 1.81 8.10
C HIS A 180 -0.78 2.44 9.45
N GLN A 181 -1.75 2.99 10.16
CA GLN A 181 -1.57 3.53 11.51
C GLN A 181 -1.37 2.39 12.52
N ILE A 182 -2.18 1.34 12.44
CA ILE A 182 -2.01 0.16 13.30
C ILE A 182 -0.64 -0.49 13.08
N ILE A 183 -0.17 -0.58 11.82
CA ILE A 183 1.16 -1.10 11.49
C ILE A 183 2.25 -0.22 12.10
N LEU A 184 2.17 1.10 11.95
CA LEU A 184 3.15 2.03 12.50
C LEU A 184 3.22 1.94 14.03
N GLU A 185 2.06 1.87 14.70
CA GLU A 185 1.92 1.83 16.14
C GLU A 185 2.39 0.52 16.79
N ASN A 186 2.23 -0.63 16.10
CA ASN A 186 2.35 -1.94 16.72
C ASN A 186 3.37 -2.88 16.07
N TYR A 187 3.67 -2.72 14.77
CA TYR A 187 4.41 -3.74 14.01
C TYR A 187 5.65 -3.23 13.30
N ALA A 188 5.63 -1.99 12.81
CA ALA A 188 6.79 -1.44 12.11
C ALA A 188 7.99 -1.28 13.05
N PHE A 189 9.17 -1.62 12.56
CA PHE A 189 10.44 -1.44 13.24
C PHE A 189 11.54 -1.09 12.22
N PRO A 190 12.64 -0.42 12.64
CA PRO A 190 13.73 -0.08 11.74
C PRO A 190 14.34 -1.32 11.08
N GLY A 191 14.47 -1.29 9.76
CA GLY A 191 15.03 -2.42 8.99
C GLY A 191 14.02 -3.52 8.60
N LEU A 192 12.73 -3.35 8.89
CA LEU A 192 11.65 -4.23 8.47
C LEU A 192 11.55 -4.30 6.94
N LEU A 193 11.37 -5.49 6.38
CA LEU A 193 10.82 -5.67 5.03
C LEU A 193 9.41 -6.23 5.12
N MET A 194 8.42 -5.46 4.72
CA MET A 194 7.00 -5.84 4.79
C MET A 194 6.31 -5.63 3.45
N ILE A 195 5.41 -6.55 3.10
CA ILE A 195 4.47 -6.34 2.00
C ILE A 195 3.04 -6.19 2.53
N GLY A 196 2.24 -5.40 1.83
CA GLY A 196 0.84 -5.20 2.21
C GLY A 196 -0.07 -5.05 1.01
N THR A 197 -1.31 -5.53 1.13
CA THR A 197 -2.29 -5.48 0.03
C THR A 197 -2.97 -4.12 -0.12
N ASP A 198 -2.27 -3.07 0.28
CA ASP A 198 -2.66 -1.68 0.09
C ASP A 198 -1.49 -0.85 -0.46
N SER A 199 -1.78 0.07 -1.38
CA SER A 199 -0.76 0.92 -2.02
C SER A 199 -0.06 1.89 -1.06
N HIS A 200 -0.67 2.22 0.10
CA HIS A 200 -0.07 3.11 1.11
C HIS A 200 0.70 2.34 2.22
N THR A 201 0.96 1.06 2.02
CA THR A 201 1.88 0.28 2.87
C THR A 201 3.22 0.98 3.14
N PRO A 202 3.79 1.79 2.22
CA PRO A 202 5.00 2.59 2.46
C PRO A 202 4.98 3.49 3.70
N ASN A 203 3.81 3.79 4.28
CA ASN A 203 3.67 4.51 5.55
C ASN A 203 4.59 3.96 6.67
N GLY A 204 4.81 2.65 6.71
CA GLY A 204 5.72 2.02 7.68
C GLY A 204 7.20 2.44 7.56
N GLY A 205 7.57 3.07 6.44
CA GLY A 205 8.88 3.69 6.22
C GLY A 205 9.19 4.84 7.18
N GLY A 206 8.17 5.42 7.84
CA GLY A 206 8.33 6.38 8.93
C GLY A 206 9.07 5.82 10.15
N LEU A 207 9.16 4.50 10.27
CA LEU A 207 10.02 3.80 11.24
C LEU A 207 11.22 3.09 10.59
N GLY A 208 11.66 3.53 9.40
CA GLY A 208 12.87 3.00 8.76
C GLY A 208 12.72 1.59 8.20
N GLY A 209 11.50 1.13 7.93
CA GLY A 209 11.21 -0.12 7.24
C GLY A 209 11.01 0.07 5.74
N LEU A 210 11.33 -0.92 4.93
CA LEU A 210 10.87 -1.01 3.55
C LEU A 210 9.53 -1.72 3.49
N CYS A 211 8.47 -0.94 3.36
CA CYS A 211 7.09 -1.40 3.37
C CYS A 211 6.48 -1.18 1.99
N ILE A 212 5.99 -2.25 1.35
CA ILE A 212 5.71 -2.27 -0.08
C ILE A 212 4.27 -2.69 -0.34
N GLY A 213 3.55 -1.86 -1.13
CA GLY A 213 2.21 -2.19 -1.58
C GLY A 213 2.24 -3.21 -2.72
N VAL A 214 1.50 -4.31 -2.57
CA VAL A 214 1.45 -5.43 -3.52
C VAL A 214 0.02 -5.87 -3.82
N GLY A 215 -0.17 -6.72 -4.81
CA GLY A 215 -1.43 -7.41 -5.05
C GLY A 215 -1.68 -8.57 -4.05
N GLY A 216 -2.95 -8.99 -3.93
CA GLY A 216 -3.30 -10.11 -3.06
C GLY A 216 -2.54 -11.39 -3.37
N ALA A 217 -2.25 -11.66 -4.64
CA ALA A 217 -1.49 -12.84 -5.06
C ALA A 217 -0.03 -12.82 -4.58
N ASP A 218 0.63 -11.65 -4.49
CA ASP A 218 1.96 -11.52 -3.90
C ASP A 218 1.94 -11.83 -2.39
N ALA A 219 0.91 -11.32 -1.70
CA ALA A 219 0.72 -11.60 -0.29
C ALA A 219 0.54 -13.11 -0.04
N VAL A 220 -0.23 -13.79 -0.89
CA VAL A 220 -0.45 -15.24 -0.81
C VAL A 220 0.86 -16.01 -1.01
N ASP A 221 1.71 -15.62 -1.95
CA ASP A 221 3.01 -16.27 -2.16
C ASP A 221 3.87 -16.20 -0.89
N VAL A 222 3.98 -15.03 -0.26
CA VAL A 222 4.75 -14.86 0.97
C VAL A 222 4.14 -15.62 2.14
N MET A 223 2.80 -15.60 2.26
CA MET A 223 2.09 -16.41 3.26
C MET A 223 2.33 -17.91 3.06
N ALA A 224 2.61 -18.35 1.83
CA ALA A 224 2.88 -19.74 1.46
C ALA A 224 4.38 -20.10 1.45
N ASP A 225 5.26 -19.28 2.04
CA ASP A 225 6.72 -19.46 2.08
C ASP A 225 7.41 -19.44 0.71
N ILE A 226 6.83 -18.78 -0.28
CA ILE A 226 7.47 -18.57 -1.58
C ILE A 226 8.25 -17.25 -1.53
N PRO A 227 9.51 -17.21 -2.00
CA PRO A 227 10.25 -15.97 -2.11
C PRO A 227 9.49 -14.97 -3.00
N TRP A 228 9.35 -13.74 -2.51
CA TRP A 228 8.74 -12.68 -3.29
C TRP A 228 9.72 -12.11 -4.30
N GLU A 229 9.32 -12.02 -5.56
CA GLU A 229 10.14 -11.48 -6.63
C GLU A 229 9.96 -9.99 -6.79
N LEU A 230 11.08 -9.25 -6.73
CA LEU A 230 11.15 -7.81 -6.96
C LEU A 230 12.27 -7.51 -7.95
N LYS A 231 11.97 -6.77 -9.02
CA LYS A 231 13.06 -6.21 -9.85
C LYS A 231 13.89 -5.25 -9.00
N CYS A 232 15.20 -5.42 -9.01
CA CYS A 232 16.11 -4.65 -8.18
C CYS A 232 15.93 -3.15 -8.46
N PRO A 233 15.39 -2.36 -7.49
CA PRO A 233 15.01 -0.98 -7.75
C PRO A 233 16.24 -0.07 -7.81
N LYS A 234 16.13 1.04 -8.55
CA LYS A 234 17.02 2.20 -8.43
C LYS A 234 16.80 2.89 -7.10
N VAL A 235 17.71 3.76 -6.68
CA VAL A 235 17.57 4.53 -5.44
C VAL A 235 17.70 6.02 -5.73
N ILE A 236 16.61 6.77 -5.48
CA ILE A 236 16.58 8.22 -5.54
C ILE A 236 16.84 8.77 -4.14
N GLY A 237 17.91 9.53 -3.96
CA GLY A 237 18.20 10.23 -2.71
C GLY A 237 17.47 11.56 -2.66
N VAL A 238 16.70 11.82 -1.59
CA VAL A 238 16.16 13.15 -1.29
C VAL A 238 16.91 13.71 -0.09
N LYS A 239 17.81 14.65 -0.37
CA LYS A 239 18.63 15.29 0.64
C LYS A 239 17.88 16.46 1.25
N LEU A 240 17.59 16.37 2.54
CA LEU A 240 16.91 17.40 3.32
C LEU A 240 17.93 18.20 4.13
N THR A 241 17.86 19.53 4.01
CA THR A 241 18.65 20.48 4.78
C THR A 241 17.75 21.47 5.49
N GLY A 242 18.28 22.23 6.44
CA GLY A 242 17.48 23.19 7.20
C GLY A 242 16.45 22.54 8.12
N GLN A 243 15.41 23.30 8.48
CA GLN A 243 14.33 22.87 9.38
C GLN A 243 12.99 23.43 8.91
N LEU A 244 11.90 22.68 9.12
CA LEU A 244 10.53 23.15 8.88
C LEU A 244 10.20 24.34 9.76
N LYS A 245 9.47 25.33 9.23
CA LYS A 245 9.10 26.57 9.92
C LYS A 245 7.63 26.94 9.69
N GLY A 246 7.02 27.57 10.69
CA GLY A 246 5.70 28.15 10.61
C GLY A 246 4.64 27.17 10.13
N TRP A 247 3.93 27.51 9.06
CA TRP A 247 2.87 26.69 8.47
C TRP A 247 3.35 25.50 7.65
N THR A 248 4.67 25.38 7.44
CA THR A 248 5.23 24.26 6.68
C THR A 248 5.25 22.98 7.53
N SER A 249 4.74 21.91 6.98
CA SER A 249 4.60 20.61 7.62
C SER A 249 5.36 19.52 6.86
N PRO A 250 5.53 18.32 7.41
CA PRO A 250 6.08 17.18 6.67
C PRO A 250 5.30 16.86 5.37
N LYS A 251 4.00 17.16 5.35
CA LYS A 251 3.16 17.01 4.15
C LYS A 251 3.69 17.81 2.97
N ASP A 252 4.18 19.04 3.21
CA ASP A 252 4.65 19.93 2.15
C ASP A 252 5.93 19.41 1.50
N VAL A 253 6.75 18.65 2.23
CA VAL A 253 7.93 17.97 1.67
C VAL A 253 7.51 17.01 0.55
N ILE A 254 6.56 16.12 0.82
CA ILE A 254 6.14 15.13 -0.18
C ILE A 254 5.30 15.77 -1.29
N LEU A 255 4.50 16.81 -1.01
CA LEU A 255 3.79 17.56 -2.04
C LEU A 255 4.77 18.24 -3.00
N LYS A 256 5.89 18.78 -2.48
CA LYS A 256 6.97 19.32 -3.30
C LYS A 256 7.67 18.26 -4.12
N VAL A 257 8.00 17.11 -3.51
CA VAL A 257 8.61 15.96 -4.21
C VAL A 257 7.68 15.44 -5.32
N ALA A 258 6.37 15.38 -5.05
CA ALA A 258 5.37 14.99 -6.06
C ALA A 258 5.36 15.97 -7.24
N GLY A 259 5.50 17.27 -6.99
CA GLY A 259 5.64 18.26 -8.07
C GLY A 259 6.93 18.12 -8.88
N ILE A 260 8.02 17.62 -8.28
CA ILE A 260 9.32 17.43 -8.95
C ILE A 260 9.35 16.12 -9.76
N LEU A 261 9.02 15.00 -9.12
CA LEU A 261 9.06 13.67 -9.73
C LEU A 261 7.84 13.39 -10.60
N THR A 262 6.75 14.09 -10.38
CA THR A 262 5.43 13.79 -10.94
C THR A 262 4.95 12.38 -10.55
N VAL A 263 3.78 11.99 -11.02
CA VAL A 263 3.24 10.62 -10.80
C VAL A 263 4.03 9.51 -11.55
N LYS A 264 5.15 9.84 -12.19
CA LYS A 264 5.95 8.90 -13.01
C LYS A 264 7.41 8.78 -12.62
N GLY A 265 7.99 9.84 -12.05
CA GLY A 265 9.44 9.94 -11.91
C GLY A 265 10.06 8.97 -10.91
N GLY A 266 9.28 8.44 -9.98
CA GLY A 266 9.72 7.43 -9.02
C GLY A 266 9.57 5.97 -9.49
N THR A 267 9.09 5.75 -10.71
CA THR A 267 8.84 4.43 -11.28
C THR A 267 10.09 3.53 -11.23
N GLY A 268 9.98 2.35 -10.60
CA GLY A 268 11.09 1.39 -10.47
C GLY A 268 12.21 1.84 -9.53
N ALA A 269 11.94 2.79 -8.63
CA ALA A 269 12.92 3.30 -7.69
C ALA A 269 12.43 3.23 -6.24
N ILE A 270 13.37 3.29 -5.30
CA ILE A 270 13.13 3.60 -3.88
C ILE A 270 13.54 5.06 -3.68
N VAL A 271 12.73 5.83 -2.94
CA VAL A 271 13.11 7.17 -2.49
C VAL A 271 13.65 7.09 -1.07
N GLU A 272 14.91 7.37 -0.91
CA GLU A 272 15.60 7.39 0.38
C GLU A 272 15.83 8.83 0.82
N TYR A 273 15.21 9.20 1.94
CA TYR A 273 15.41 10.53 2.52
C TYR A 273 16.64 10.54 3.42
N HIS A 274 17.48 11.53 3.27
CA HIS A 274 18.72 11.66 4.03
C HIS A 274 19.11 13.12 4.25
N GLY A 275 20.19 13.36 4.96
CA GLY A 275 20.68 14.72 5.27
C GLY A 275 20.23 15.23 6.64
N PRO A 276 20.80 16.37 7.10
CA PRO A 276 20.59 16.86 8.47
C PRO A 276 19.16 17.34 8.76
N GLY A 277 18.38 17.70 7.73
CA GLY A 277 16.99 18.12 7.89
C GLY A 277 16.06 17.00 8.37
N VAL A 278 16.44 15.72 8.19
CA VAL A 278 15.65 14.57 8.65
C VAL A 278 15.37 14.60 10.15
N ASP A 279 16.35 15.03 10.96
CA ASP A 279 16.20 15.07 12.41
C ASP A 279 15.18 16.12 12.90
N SER A 280 14.76 17.05 12.05
CA SER A 280 13.71 18.02 12.34
C SER A 280 12.29 17.51 12.09
N ILE A 281 12.13 16.32 11.49
CA ILE A 281 10.85 15.74 11.12
C ILE A 281 10.47 14.67 12.14
N SER A 282 9.23 14.72 12.64
CA SER A 282 8.68 13.70 13.55
C SER A 282 8.57 12.33 12.88
N CYS A 283 8.47 11.28 13.68
CA CYS A 283 8.25 9.91 13.16
C CYS A 283 6.94 9.81 12.35
N THR A 284 5.86 10.43 12.83
CA THR A 284 4.57 10.49 12.13
C THR A 284 4.64 11.34 10.87
N GLY A 285 5.44 12.43 10.90
CA GLY A 285 5.73 13.23 9.71
C GLY A 285 6.53 12.46 8.65
N MET A 286 7.53 11.67 9.05
CA MET A 286 8.24 10.77 8.15
C MET A 286 7.28 9.71 7.55
N ALA A 287 6.34 9.20 8.36
CA ALA A 287 5.30 8.27 7.88
C ALA A 287 4.37 8.94 6.85
N THR A 288 3.98 10.20 7.05
CA THR A 288 3.22 11.00 6.07
C THR A 288 3.94 11.12 4.73
N ILE A 289 5.24 11.42 4.77
CA ILE A 289 6.09 11.53 3.57
C ILE A 289 6.14 10.18 2.84
N CYS A 290 6.40 9.09 3.56
CA CYS A 290 6.45 7.74 3.01
C CYS A 290 5.10 7.28 2.46
N ASN A 291 3.98 7.62 3.13
CA ASN A 291 2.62 7.28 2.70
C ASN A 291 2.34 7.76 1.29
N MET A 292 2.64 9.02 0.99
CA MET A 292 2.45 9.59 -0.33
C MET A 292 3.54 9.23 -1.35
N GLY A 293 4.52 8.45 -0.98
CA GLY A 293 5.43 7.81 -1.93
C GLY A 293 4.69 7.04 -3.01
N ALA A 294 3.54 6.45 -2.66
CA ALA A 294 2.65 5.79 -3.61
C ALA A 294 2.14 6.71 -4.76
N GLU A 295 2.17 8.04 -4.58
CA GLU A 295 1.62 9.00 -5.54
C GLU A 295 2.65 9.55 -6.54
N ILE A 296 3.94 9.26 -6.35
CA ILE A 296 5.02 9.78 -7.20
C ILE A 296 5.58 8.75 -8.18
N GLY A 297 4.89 7.65 -8.40
CA GLY A 297 5.32 6.64 -9.37
C GLY A 297 4.53 5.35 -9.38
N ALA A 298 3.48 5.26 -8.55
CA ALA A 298 2.65 4.05 -8.54
C ALA A 298 1.65 3.99 -9.69
N THR A 299 1.41 5.10 -10.42
CA THR A 299 0.44 5.13 -11.52
C THR A 299 0.55 6.36 -12.42
N THR A 300 0.49 6.14 -13.70
CA THR A 300 0.10 6.93 -14.87
C THR A 300 1.12 7.66 -15.73
N SER A 301 0.96 7.27 -16.85
CA SER A 301 0.75 7.64 -18.26
C SER A 301 1.55 8.77 -18.91
N VAL A 302 2.02 8.40 -20.07
CA VAL A 302 2.22 8.99 -21.38
C VAL A 302 3.61 9.51 -21.75
N SER A 303 4.10 8.82 -22.74
CA SER A 303 4.87 9.19 -23.92
C SER A 303 6.39 9.12 -23.92
N TYR A 304 6.79 8.25 -24.80
CA TYR A 304 8.01 8.07 -25.56
C TYR A 304 9.26 7.47 -24.94
N ILE A 305 9.61 6.37 -25.56
CA ILE A 305 10.90 5.67 -25.69
C ILE A 305 11.20 4.61 -24.62
N ASN A 306 11.06 3.35 -25.09
CA ASN A 306 11.80 2.15 -24.70
C ASN A 306 12.62 2.26 -23.41
N ILE A 307 12.00 1.86 -22.31
CA ILE A 307 12.70 1.11 -21.25
C ILE A 307 11.59 0.50 -20.37
N LEU A 308 11.59 -0.82 -20.28
CA LEU A 308 10.81 -1.62 -19.34
C LEU A 308 11.19 -1.26 -17.91
N PHE A 309 10.39 -0.47 -17.21
CA PHE A 309 10.59 -0.20 -15.78
C PHE A 309 9.39 -0.62 -14.98
N GLU A 310 9.65 -1.52 -14.04
CA GLU A 310 8.72 -1.99 -13.04
C GLU A 310 8.58 -0.96 -11.91
N ASN A 311 7.34 -0.74 -11.44
CA ASN A 311 7.00 0.33 -10.51
C ASN A 311 6.86 -0.20 -9.09
N ASN A 312 7.91 -0.06 -8.28
CA ASN A 312 7.82 -0.11 -6.84
C ASN A 312 8.45 1.16 -6.29
N LEU A 313 7.64 2.08 -5.84
CA LEU A 313 8.13 3.18 -5.06
C LEU A 313 8.00 2.85 -3.58
N ILE A 314 9.13 2.85 -2.91
CA ILE A 314 9.25 2.65 -1.48
C ILE A 314 9.94 3.90 -0.97
N CYS A 315 9.45 4.45 0.14
CA CYS A 315 10.11 5.54 0.83
C CYS A 315 10.67 5.05 2.14
N VAL A 316 11.88 5.51 2.51
CA VAL A 316 12.52 5.12 3.76
C VAL A 316 13.34 6.27 4.35
N PHE A 317 13.40 6.28 5.67
CA PHE A 317 14.23 7.17 6.46
C PHE A 317 15.24 6.39 7.30
N PRO A 318 16.47 6.91 7.55
CA PRO A 318 17.42 6.29 8.45
C PRO A 318 16.95 6.37 9.90
N PHE A 319 17.28 5.35 10.69
CA PHE A 319 16.95 5.30 12.11
C PHE A 319 17.56 6.49 12.87
N ASN A 320 16.72 7.20 13.60
CA ASN A 320 17.07 8.44 14.33
C ASN A 320 16.34 8.56 15.69
N SER A 321 16.63 9.65 16.41
CA SER A 321 16.08 9.92 17.74
C SER A 321 14.54 10.09 17.75
N ARG A 322 13.93 10.56 16.65
CA ARG A 322 12.48 10.73 16.54
C ARG A 322 11.77 9.38 16.47
N MET A 323 12.34 8.43 15.72
CA MET A 323 11.84 7.06 15.66
C MET A 323 12.00 6.35 17.01
N GLU A 324 13.14 6.56 17.69
CA GLU A 324 13.37 6.02 19.03
C GLU A 324 12.33 6.54 20.03
N ALA A 325 12.06 7.85 20.04
CA ALA A 325 11.05 8.48 20.90
C ALA A 325 9.65 7.91 20.63
N TYR A 326 9.27 7.75 19.36
CA TYR A 326 7.99 7.18 18.98
C TYR A 326 7.83 5.71 19.41
N LEU A 327 8.86 4.88 19.21
CA LEU A 327 8.88 3.50 19.69
C LEU A 327 8.68 3.43 21.22
N LYS A 328 9.37 4.30 21.97
CA LYS A 328 9.21 4.38 23.44
C LYS A 328 7.79 4.80 23.82
N SER A 329 7.25 5.82 23.18
CA SER A 329 5.90 6.34 23.46
C SER A 329 4.79 5.33 23.15
N THR A 330 5.02 4.43 22.18
CA THR A 330 4.10 3.33 21.84
C THR A 330 4.41 2.05 22.63
N GLY A 331 5.21 2.13 23.71
CA GLY A 331 5.51 1.00 24.62
C GLY A 331 6.49 -0.03 24.06
N ARG A 332 7.22 0.30 22.97
CA ARG A 332 8.17 -0.59 22.28
C ARG A 332 9.63 -0.27 22.63
N HIS A 333 9.91 -0.13 23.93
CA HIS A 333 11.24 0.24 24.48
C HIS A 333 12.32 -0.76 24.08
N ASP A 334 11.99 -2.06 24.07
CA ASP A 334 12.94 -3.13 23.76
C ASP A 334 13.34 -3.08 22.27
N ILE A 335 12.41 -2.78 21.38
CA ILE A 335 12.68 -2.61 19.95
C ILE A 335 13.59 -1.39 19.74
N ALA A 336 13.32 -0.26 20.43
CA ALA A 336 14.18 0.92 20.38
C ALA A 336 15.61 0.63 20.86
N ALA A 337 15.75 -0.11 21.96
CA ALA A 337 17.05 -0.52 22.48
C ALA A 337 17.80 -1.44 21.52
N ALA A 338 17.11 -2.42 20.91
CA ALA A 338 17.69 -3.30 19.91
C ALA A 338 18.13 -2.53 18.67
N ALA A 339 17.30 -1.63 18.14
CA ALA A 339 17.64 -0.81 16.95
C ALA A 339 18.92 0.02 17.17
N ASN A 340 19.12 0.58 18.37
CA ASN A 340 20.34 1.31 18.70
C ASN A 340 21.60 0.44 18.63
N GLN A 341 21.51 -0.86 18.95
CA GLN A 341 22.65 -1.79 18.86
C GLN A 341 23.02 -2.10 17.40
N TYR A 342 22.05 -2.04 16.48
CA TYR A 342 22.24 -2.34 15.05
C TYR A 342 22.23 -1.11 14.15
N LYS A 343 22.56 0.06 14.67
CA LYS A 343 22.51 1.36 13.96
C LYS A 343 23.23 1.32 12.60
N ASN A 344 24.35 0.60 12.49
CA ASN A 344 25.09 0.47 11.22
C ASN A 344 24.31 -0.27 10.12
N LEU A 345 23.40 -1.19 10.49
CA LEU A 345 22.46 -1.84 9.57
C LEU A 345 21.37 -0.85 9.13
N LEU A 346 20.99 0.07 9.99
CA LEU A 346 19.80 0.91 9.92
C LEU A 346 20.08 2.35 9.44
N THR A 347 21.27 2.61 8.96
CA THR A 347 21.69 3.91 8.37
C THR A 347 22.50 3.66 7.10
N PRO A 348 22.48 4.58 6.11
CA PRO A 348 23.28 4.44 4.90
C PRO A 348 24.78 4.52 5.20
N ASP A 349 25.60 3.92 4.35
CA ASP A 349 27.05 4.14 4.39
C ASP A 349 27.40 5.55 3.87
N PRO A 350 28.49 6.19 4.34
CA PRO A 350 28.77 7.60 4.05
C PRO A 350 28.94 7.97 2.57
N LYS A 351 29.39 7.03 1.74
CA LYS A 351 29.63 7.20 0.30
C LYS A 351 28.69 6.36 -0.56
N ALA A 352 27.52 6.04 -0.01
CA ALA A 352 26.52 5.24 -0.73
C ALA A 352 26.08 5.95 -2.02
N PRO A 353 26.08 5.28 -3.18
CA PRO A 353 25.70 5.89 -4.44
C PRO A 353 24.18 5.94 -4.59
N TYR A 354 23.65 7.09 -5.00
CA TYR A 354 22.27 7.26 -5.45
C TYR A 354 22.22 7.36 -6.97
N ASP A 355 21.16 6.83 -7.60
CA ASP A 355 20.96 6.94 -9.05
C ASP A 355 20.54 8.36 -9.46
N GLN A 356 19.85 9.06 -8.56
CA GLN A 356 19.44 10.47 -8.68
C GLN A 356 19.43 11.12 -7.29
N VAL A 357 19.74 12.42 -7.23
CA VAL A 357 19.64 13.20 -5.97
C VAL A 357 18.75 14.43 -6.18
N ILE A 358 17.81 14.64 -5.26
CA ILE A 358 16.97 15.83 -5.16
C ILE A 358 17.33 16.51 -3.84
N GLU A 359 17.62 17.82 -3.87
CA GLU A 359 17.91 18.60 -2.68
C GLU A 359 16.73 19.51 -2.33
N ILE A 360 16.32 19.51 -1.06
CA ILE A 360 15.24 20.37 -0.54
C ILE A 360 15.76 21.02 0.75
N ASP A 361 15.78 22.36 0.75
CA ASP A 361 15.99 23.15 1.97
C ASP A 361 14.64 23.41 2.65
N LEU A 362 14.43 22.74 3.77
CA LEU A 362 13.21 22.84 4.58
C LEU A 362 12.97 24.27 5.11
N SER A 363 14.03 25.05 5.27
CA SER A 363 13.94 26.43 5.78
C SER A 363 13.36 27.41 4.76
N THR A 364 13.37 27.04 3.47
CA THR A 364 12.83 27.84 2.37
C THR A 364 11.58 27.22 1.74
N LEU A 365 11.21 26.04 2.21
CA LEU A 365 10.01 25.36 1.73
C LEU A 365 8.77 26.14 2.14
N GLU A 366 7.92 26.43 1.16
CA GLU A 366 6.61 27.05 1.35
C GLU A 366 5.52 25.97 1.43
N PRO A 367 4.43 26.17 2.20
CA PRO A 367 3.28 25.25 2.17
C PRO A 367 2.71 25.08 0.78
N HIS A 368 2.33 23.86 0.44
CA HIS A 368 1.83 23.46 -0.89
C HIS A 368 0.39 22.97 -0.86
N VAL A 369 -0.32 23.22 -1.96
CA VAL A 369 -1.65 22.68 -2.25
C VAL A 369 -1.60 22.02 -3.62
N ASN A 370 -1.74 20.70 -3.68
CA ASN A 370 -1.65 19.94 -4.90
C ASN A 370 -3.03 19.59 -5.46
N GLY A 371 -3.20 19.74 -6.75
CA GLY A 371 -4.47 19.47 -7.46
C GLY A 371 -4.99 20.65 -8.27
N PRO A 372 -6.20 20.49 -8.84
CA PRO A 372 -7.11 19.34 -8.68
C PRO A 372 -6.78 18.17 -9.63
N PHE A 373 -7.48 17.05 -9.46
CA PHE A 373 -7.50 15.86 -10.32
C PHE A 373 -6.21 15.04 -10.41
N THR A 374 -5.10 15.54 -9.90
CA THR A 374 -3.81 14.83 -9.84
C THR A 374 -3.00 15.30 -8.62
N PRO A 375 -2.30 14.41 -7.92
CA PRO A 375 -1.55 14.77 -6.71
C PRO A 375 -0.20 15.46 -7.02
N ASP A 376 0.23 15.54 -8.26
CA ASP A 376 1.50 16.11 -8.70
C ASP A 376 1.39 17.55 -9.25
N LEU A 377 0.19 18.09 -9.39
CA LEU A 377 -0.01 19.50 -9.72
C LEU A 377 0.23 20.37 -8.47
N ALA A 378 1.50 20.61 -8.17
CA ALA A 378 1.94 21.28 -6.96
C ALA A 378 1.87 22.81 -7.10
N ASN A 379 1.14 23.46 -6.19
CA ASN A 379 1.03 24.90 -6.14
C ASN A 379 1.47 25.42 -4.76
N PRO A 380 2.48 26.30 -4.65
CA PRO A 380 2.74 27.02 -3.43
C PRO A 380 1.51 27.83 -3.01
N ILE A 381 1.23 27.91 -1.69
CA ILE A 381 0.03 28.58 -1.18
C ILE A 381 -0.02 30.06 -1.59
N SER A 382 1.14 30.70 -1.70
CA SER A 382 1.25 32.10 -2.15
C SER A 382 0.74 32.35 -3.58
N LYS A 383 0.70 31.31 -4.41
CA LYS A 383 0.28 31.40 -5.83
C LYS A 383 -1.07 30.76 -6.11
N LEU A 384 -1.63 30.03 -5.15
CA LEU A 384 -2.83 29.23 -5.34
C LEU A 384 -4.04 30.05 -5.82
N GLY A 385 -4.27 31.24 -5.24
CA GLY A 385 -5.39 32.12 -5.62
C GLY A 385 -5.33 32.57 -7.07
N ASP A 386 -4.15 32.93 -7.56
CA ASP A 386 -3.96 33.34 -8.96
C ASP A 386 -4.11 32.18 -9.93
N VAL A 387 -3.59 30.99 -9.55
CA VAL A 387 -3.71 29.77 -10.34
C VAL A 387 -5.18 29.34 -10.40
N ALA A 388 -5.92 29.41 -9.30
CA ALA A 388 -7.35 29.10 -9.26
C ALA A 388 -8.16 29.97 -10.20
N LYS A 389 -7.93 31.30 -10.16
CA LYS A 389 -8.58 32.26 -11.07
C LYS A 389 -8.25 31.98 -12.54
N LYS A 390 -6.99 31.75 -12.85
CA LYS A 390 -6.52 31.48 -14.23
C LYS A 390 -7.16 30.24 -14.83
N ASN A 391 -7.46 29.21 -14.01
CA ASN A 391 -8.00 27.94 -14.46
C ASN A 391 -9.52 27.81 -14.24
N ASP A 392 -10.21 28.87 -13.81
CA ASP A 392 -11.65 28.86 -13.50
C ASP A 392 -12.04 27.75 -12.51
N TRP A 393 -11.20 27.55 -11.47
CA TRP A 393 -11.53 26.60 -10.41
C TRP A 393 -12.53 27.23 -9.43
N PRO A 394 -13.52 26.46 -8.94
CA PRO A 394 -14.42 26.96 -7.91
C PRO A 394 -13.62 27.29 -6.64
N VAL A 395 -13.63 28.56 -6.21
CA VAL A 395 -12.86 29.00 -5.05
C VAL A 395 -13.58 28.78 -3.72
N ASP A 396 -14.92 28.70 -3.74
CA ASP A 396 -15.72 28.40 -2.56
C ASP A 396 -15.59 26.94 -2.18
N ILE A 397 -15.08 26.66 -0.97
CA ILE A 397 -14.87 25.31 -0.49
C ILE A 397 -16.17 24.77 0.09
N ARG A 398 -16.56 23.55 -0.27
CA ARG A 398 -17.76 22.89 0.25
C ARG A 398 -17.49 22.05 1.49
N VAL A 399 -16.34 21.36 1.57
CA VAL A 399 -15.99 20.50 2.71
C VAL A 399 -14.48 20.51 2.92
N GLY A 400 -14.06 20.59 4.19
CA GLY A 400 -12.70 20.33 4.65
C GLY A 400 -12.61 18.95 5.30
N LEU A 401 -11.58 18.16 4.95
CA LEU A 401 -11.40 16.80 5.47
C LEU A 401 -9.96 16.60 5.96
N ILE A 402 -9.79 16.29 7.25
CA ILE A 402 -8.50 15.91 7.82
C ILE A 402 -8.49 14.46 8.27
N GLY A 403 -7.31 13.84 8.27
CA GLY A 403 -7.11 12.47 8.74
C GLY A 403 -6.83 11.47 7.63
N SER A 404 -7.50 10.33 7.65
CA SER A 404 -7.21 9.13 6.85
C SER A 404 -5.82 8.57 7.19
N CYS A 405 -5.23 7.70 6.35
CA CYS A 405 -3.93 7.09 6.69
C CYS A 405 -2.75 8.06 6.64
N THR A 406 -2.87 9.20 5.96
CA THR A 406 -1.76 10.10 5.69
C THR A 406 -1.51 11.09 6.83
N ASN A 407 -2.56 11.78 7.29
CA ASN A 407 -2.47 12.82 8.32
C ASN A 407 -3.53 12.62 9.41
N SER A 408 -3.39 11.57 10.19
CA SER A 408 -4.34 11.20 11.24
C SER A 408 -3.68 10.87 12.58
N SER A 409 -2.40 11.23 12.72
CA SER A 409 -1.64 11.04 13.96
C SER A 409 -2.11 11.97 15.09
N TYR A 410 -1.65 11.69 16.30
CA TYR A 410 -1.85 12.58 17.44
C TYR A 410 -1.31 13.99 17.14
N GLU A 411 -0.11 14.08 16.54
CA GLU A 411 0.52 15.35 16.14
C GLU A 411 -0.37 16.12 15.16
N ASP A 412 -0.84 15.49 14.07
CA ASP A 412 -1.71 16.13 13.07
C ASP A 412 -2.95 16.74 13.71
N MET A 413 -3.64 15.94 14.58
CA MET A 413 -4.85 16.39 15.28
C MET A 413 -4.55 17.49 16.30
N GLY A 414 -3.43 17.39 16.99
CA GLY A 414 -2.97 18.39 17.98
C GLY A 414 -2.67 19.75 17.34
N ARG A 415 -1.96 19.75 16.20
CA ARG A 415 -1.65 20.96 15.41
C ARG A 415 -2.93 21.63 14.89
N CYS A 416 -3.86 20.87 14.35
CA CYS A 416 -5.17 21.39 13.95
C CYS A 416 -5.93 21.97 15.15
N ALA A 417 -5.95 21.28 16.28
CA ALA A 417 -6.64 21.75 17.48
C ALA A 417 -5.99 23.02 18.08
N SER A 418 -4.68 23.22 17.89
CA SER A 418 -4.01 24.47 18.30
C SER A 418 -4.56 25.67 17.51
N ILE A 419 -4.61 25.54 16.20
CA ILE A 419 -5.22 26.57 15.31
C ILE A 419 -6.68 26.83 15.69
N VAL A 420 -7.43 25.77 15.93
CA VAL A 420 -8.85 25.83 16.29
C VAL A 420 -9.05 26.52 17.64
N ARG A 421 -8.22 26.25 18.66
CA ARG A 421 -8.32 26.92 19.97
C ARG A 421 -8.12 28.43 19.84
N GLU A 422 -7.16 28.87 19.05
CA GLU A 422 -6.95 30.27 18.76
C GLU A 422 -8.16 30.89 18.04
N ALA A 423 -8.66 30.22 17.00
CA ALA A 423 -9.85 30.67 16.27
C ALA A 423 -11.09 30.78 17.20
N LEU A 424 -11.34 29.77 18.03
CA LEU A 424 -12.44 29.77 19.00
C LEU A 424 -12.26 30.90 20.04
N GLY A 425 -11.04 31.22 20.46
CA GLY A 425 -10.73 32.35 21.32
C GLY A 425 -11.15 33.69 20.71
N HIS A 426 -11.19 33.80 19.40
CA HIS A 426 -11.69 34.94 18.64
C HIS A 426 -13.17 34.79 18.20
N GLY A 427 -13.89 33.80 18.70
CA GLY A 427 -15.29 33.54 18.35
C GLY A 427 -15.50 33.01 16.93
N LEU A 428 -14.44 32.52 16.28
CA LEU A 428 -14.48 31.98 14.93
C LEU A 428 -14.77 30.47 14.94
N LYS A 429 -15.51 29.99 13.95
CA LYS A 429 -15.78 28.58 13.69
C LYS A 429 -15.58 28.26 12.21
N SER A 430 -15.56 26.99 11.88
CA SER A 430 -15.52 26.58 10.46
C SER A 430 -16.71 27.16 9.71
N LYS A 431 -16.46 27.74 8.55
CA LYS A 431 -17.52 28.24 7.63
C LYS A 431 -18.13 27.14 6.78
N ILE A 432 -17.53 25.97 6.79
CA ILE A 432 -17.90 24.82 5.96
C ILE A 432 -17.94 23.54 6.81
N PRO A 433 -18.65 22.48 6.41
CA PRO A 433 -18.52 21.16 7.02
C PRO A 433 -17.06 20.74 7.12
N PHE A 434 -16.66 20.23 8.30
CA PHE A 434 -15.31 19.84 8.61
C PHE A 434 -15.28 18.40 9.15
N ASN A 435 -14.67 17.48 8.44
CA ASN A 435 -14.63 16.08 8.80
C ASN A 435 -13.26 15.68 9.33
N VAL A 436 -13.24 14.94 10.43
CA VAL A 436 -12.05 14.51 11.15
C VAL A 436 -12.01 12.99 11.23
N THR A 437 -10.99 12.36 10.67
CA THR A 437 -10.83 10.90 10.71
C THR A 437 -9.58 10.54 11.53
N PRO A 438 -9.74 10.09 12.80
CA PRO A 438 -8.61 9.57 13.60
C PRO A 438 -8.01 8.31 12.94
N GLY A 439 -6.70 8.11 13.09
CA GLY A 439 -5.99 7.02 12.41
C GLY A 439 -6.22 5.65 13.02
N SER A 440 -6.41 5.59 14.34
CA SER A 440 -6.59 4.35 15.07
C SER A 440 -7.43 4.56 16.32
N GLU A 441 -7.84 3.47 16.96
CA GLU A 441 -8.52 3.52 18.26
C GLU A 441 -7.60 4.14 19.34
N GLN A 442 -6.30 3.84 19.28
CA GLN A 442 -5.31 4.44 20.16
C GLN A 442 -5.25 5.97 20.00
N VAL A 443 -5.19 6.48 18.76
CA VAL A 443 -5.23 7.93 18.49
C VAL A 443 -6.57 8.52 18.94
N ARG A 444 -7.70 7.88 18.58
CA ARG A 444 -9.05 8.35 18.96
C ARG A 444 -9.20 8.48 20.46
N ALA A 445 -8.84 7.43 21.22
CA ALA A 445 -8.94 7.46 22.68
C ALA A 445 -8.02 8.52 23.29
N THR A 446 -6.81 8.68 22.74
CA THR A 446 -5.83 9.67 23.23
C THR A 446 -6.32 11.10 22.98
N ILE A 447 -6.80 11.42 21.78
CA ILE A 447 -7.31 12.77 21.47
C ILE A 447 -8.61 13.10 22.19
N GLU A 448 -9.46 12.09 22.50
CA GLU A 448 -10.62 12.26 23.38
C GLU A 448 -10.19 12.59 24.81
N ARG A 449 -9.29 11.79 25.40
CA ARG A 449 -8.74 12.00 26.74
C ARG A 449 -8.13 13.39 26.91
N ASP A 450 -7.40 13.86 25.91
CA ASP A 450 -6.63 15.13 25.95
C ASP A 450 -7.46 16.34 25.47
N GLY A 451 -8.75 16.16 25.19
CA GLY A 451 -9.71 17.21 24.82
C GLY A 451 -9.52 17.76 23.39
N ILE A 452 -8.63 17.17 22.59
CA ILE A 452 -8.38 17.56 21.20
C ILE A 452 -9.63 17.30 20.34
N ALA A 453 -10.24 16.13 20.48
CA ALA A 453 -11.43 15.78 19.73
C ALA A 453 -12.61 16.72 20.04
N GLN A 454 -12.76 17.13 21.33
CA GLN A 454 -13.81 18.09 21.72
C GLN A 454 -13.53 19.46 21.10
N THR A 455 -12.28 19.95 21.12
CA THR A 455 -11.89 21.20 20.46
C THR A 455 -12.28 21.21 18.98
N LEU A 456 -12.02 20.11 18.25
CA LEU A 456 -12.38 19.98 16.83
C LEU A 456 -13.91 19.93 16.61
N ARG A 457 -14.68 19.33 17.55
CA ARG A 457 -16.16 19.37 17.51
C ARG A 457 -16.70 20.79 17.77
N ASP A 458 -16.13 21.53 18.71
CA ASP A 458 -16.53 22.91 19.03
C ASP A 458 -16.29 23.86 17.83
N PHE A 459 -15.31 23.54 16.98
CA PHE A 459 -15.06 24.20 15.70
C PHE A 459 -16.15 23.95 14.65
N GLY A 460 -16.96 22.91 14.83
CA GLY A 460 -17.96 22.45 13.88
C GLY A 460 -17.58 21.12 13.19
N GLY A 461 -16.54 20.43 13.70
CA GLY A 461 -16.04 19.18 13.14
C GLY A 461 -16.90 17.97 13.46
N THR A 462 -17.06 17.09 12.49
CA THR A 462 -17.64 15.75 12.65
C THR A 462 -16.52 14.71 12.73
N VAL A 463 -16.41 14.01 13.86
CA VAL A 463 -15.45 12.93 14.04
C VAL A 463 -16.03 11.65 13.43
N LEU A 464 -15.38 11.15 12.39
CA LEU A 464 -15.73 9.95 11.64
C LEU A 464 -15.17 8.68 12.31
N ALA A 465 -15.52 7.52 11.80
CA ALA A 465 -14.93 6.24 12.19
C ALA A 465 -13.44 6.17 11.80
N ASN A 466 -12.68 5.42 12.58
CA ASN A 466 -11.24 5.15 12.33
C ASN A 466 -11.08 4.23 11.10
N ALA A 467 -11.29 4.78 9.91
CA ALA A 467 -11.36 4.03 8.65
C ALA A 467 -10.91 4.89 7.47
N CYS A 468 -10.67 4.27 6.32
CA CYS A 468 -10.31 4.99 5.10
C CYS A 468 -11.43 5.90 4.59
N GLY A 469 -12.69 5.50 4.73
CA GLY A 469 -13.89 6.32 4.46
C GLY A 469 -13.80 7.15 3.17
N PRO A 470 -13.96 8.49 3.26
CA PRO A 470 -13.96 9.37 2.08
C PRO A 470 -12.70 9.28 1.21
N CYS A 471 -11.55 8.89 1.77
CA CYS A 471 -10.29 8.77 1.02
C CYS A 471 -10.37 7.74 -0.11
N ILE A 472 -11.19 6.70 0.05
CA ILE A 472 -11.39 5.63 -0.94
C ILE A 472 -12.76 5.63 -1.58
N GLY A 473 -13.53 6.71 -1.43
CA GLY A 473 -14.88 6.82 -1.99
C GLY A 473 -15.97 6.10 -1.18
N GLN A 474 -15.67 5.67 0.04
CA GLN A 474 -16.67 5.22 1.02
C GLN A 474 -17.25 6.43 1.76
N TRP A 475 -18.02 7.24 1.03
CA TRP A 475 -18.61 8.48 1.52
C TRP A 475 -19.98 8.73 0.88
N ASP A 476 -21.01 8.71 1.68
CA ASP A 476 -22.37 9.04 1.27
C ASP A 476 -22.60 10.56 1.37
N ARG A 477 -22.01 11.29 0.42
CA ARG A 477 -22.07 12.73 0.34
C ARG A 477 -23.38 13.22 -0.25
N LYS A 478 -24.11 14.12 0.43
CA LYS A 478 -25.47 14.58 0.05
C LYS A 478 -25.56 16.05 -0.36
N ASP A 479 -24.50 16.84 -0.15
CA ASP A 479 -24.50 18.31 -0.34
C ASP A 479 -24.30 18.75 -1.80
N VAL A 480 -23.98 17.83 -2.72
CA VAL A 480 -23.77 18.09 -4.14
C VAL A 480 -24.45 17.05 -5.03
N LYS A 481 -24.86 17.47 -6.22
CA LYS A 481 -25.40 16.56 -7.25
C LYS A 481 -24.25 16.05 -8.14
N LYS A 482 -24.43 14.86 -8.71
CA LYS A 482 -23.47 14.32 -9.67
C LYS A 482 -23.33 15.25 -10.88
N GLY A 483 -22.09 15.64 -11.22
CA GLY A 483 -21.78 16.60 -12.28
C GLY A 483 -21.76 18.07 -11.84
N GLU A 484 -22.13 18.38 -10.58
CA GLU A 484 -22.03 19.73 -10.02
C GLU A 484 -20.58 20.08 -9.69
N LYS A 485 -20.05 21.15 -10.28
CA LYS A 485 -18.70 21.68 -9.96
C LYS A 485 -18.66 22.15 -8.51
N ASN A 486 -17.69 21.68 -7.76
CA ASN A 486 -17.46 22.08 -6.38
C ASN A 486 -16.01 21.85 -5.97
N THR A 487 -15.56 22.45 -4.87
CA THR A 487 -14.21 22.29 -4.32
C THR A 487 -14.26 21.65 -2.96
N ILE A 488 -13.40 20.65 -2.73
CA ILE A 488 -13.08 20.10 -1.41
C ILE A 488 -11.57 20.21 -1.16
N VAL A 489 -11.19 20.40 0.11
CA VAL A 489 -9.79 20.40 0.54
C VAL A 489 -9.57 19.26 1.52
N THR A 490 -8.48 18.50 1.34
CA THR A 490 -8.22 17.30 2.13
C THR A 490 -6.76 17.20 2.55
N SER A 491 -6.51 16.57 3.68
CA SER A 491 -5.17 16.13 4.06
C SER A 491 -4.86 14.68 3.61
N TYR A 492 -5.69 14.11 2.74
CA TYR A 492 -5.55 12.75 2.21
C TYR A 492 -4.35 12.64 1.26
N ASN A 493 -4.30 11.57 0.50
CA ASN A 493 -3.18 11.29 -0.41
C ASN A 493 -3.54 11.40 -1.89
N ARG A 494 -4.78 11.13 -2.28
CA ARG A 494 -5.25 11.07 -3.68
C ARG A 494 -6.42 12.00 -3.95
N ASN A 495 -6.40 12.62 -5.13
CA ASN A 495 -7.41 13.55 -5.61
C ASN A 495 -7.79 13.31 -7.06
N PHE A 496 -7.67 12.08 -7.55
CA PHE A 496 -8.10 11.73 -8.92
C PHE A 496 -9.60 11.98 -9.11
N THR A 497 -9.98 12.16 -10.37
CA THR A 497 -11.38 12.43 -10.77
C THR A 497 -12.36 11.45 -10.14
N GLY A 498 -13.34 11.97 -9.41
CA GLY A 498 -14.38 11.16 -8.74
C GLY A 498 -13.90 10.28 -7.56
N ARG A 499 -12.65 10.43 -7.10
CA ARG A 499 -12.05 9.54 -6.11
C ARG A 499 -12.78 9.49 -4.77
N ASN A 500 -13.21 10.66 -4.26
CA ASN A 500 -13.72 10.78 -2.90
C ASN A 500 -15.25 10.58 -2.78
N ASP A 501 -16.02 11.13 -3.75
CA ASP A 501 -17.48 11.21 -3.72
C ASP A 501 -18.17 10.69 -5.00
N ALA A 502 -17.43 10.03 -5.87
CA ALA A 502 -17.89 9.56 -7.18
C ALA A 502 -18.42 10.66 -8.11
N ASN A 503 -18.21 11.96 -7.78
CA ASN A 503 -18.55 13.08 -8.64
C ASN A 503 -17.34 13.52 -9.47
N PRO A 504 -17.33 13.34 -10.80
CA PRO A 504 -16.19 13.70 -11.64
C PRO A 504 -15.92 15.21 -11.73
N ALA A 505 -16.90 16.04 -11.31
CA ALA A 505 -16.78 17.50 -11.30
C ALA A 505 -16.26 18.08 -9.96
N THR A 506 -15.98 17.23 -8.97
CA THR A 506 -15.40 17.66 -7.70
C THR A 506 -13.91 17.97 -7.87
N HIS A 507 -13.53 19.23 -7.65
CA HIS A 507 -12.16 19.70 -7.59
C HIS A 507 -11.60 19.41 -6.21
N CYS A 508 -10.91 18.30 -6.07
CA CYS A 508 -10.28 17.88 -4.83
C CYS A 508 -8.83 18.37 -4.77
N PHE A 509 -8.49 19.09 -3.69
CA PHE A 509 -7.13 19.56 -3.42
C PHE A 509 -6.55 18.82 -2.22
N VAL A 510 -5.25 18.51 -2.29
CA VAL A 510 -4.50 17.83 -1.24
C VAL A 510 -3.48 18.78 -0.64
N THR A 511 -3.52 18.94 0.68
CA THR A 511 -2.60 19.80 1.42
C THR A 511 -2.39 19.28 2.85
N SER A 512 -1.65 20.03 3.69
CA SER A 512 -1.47 19.68 5.10
C SER A 512 -2.78 19.82 5.91
N PRO A 513 -2.95 19.09 7.01
CA PRO A 513 -4.14 19.20 7.84
C PRO A 513 -4.29 20.60 8.45
N GLU A 514 -3.19 21.29 8.74
CA GLU A 514 -3.18 22.67 9.20
C GLU A 514 -3.79 23.62 8.17
N LEU A 515 -3.35 23.49 6.91
CA LEU A 515 -3.91 24.28 5.82
C LEU A 515 -5.37 23.95 5.54
N VAL A 516 -5.76 22.69 5.60
CA VAL A 516 -7.19 22.31 5.52
C VAL A 516 -7.99 23.01 6.59
N THR A 517 -7.49 23.07 7.82
CA THR A 517 -8.15 23.75 8.95
C THR A 517 -8.28 25.25 8.71
N ALA A 518 -7.19 25.92 8.30
CA ALA A 518 -7.16 27.34 7.99
C ALA A 518 -8.09 27.70 6.80
N LEU A 519 -8.06 26.91 5.74
CA LEU A 519 -8.94 27.08 4.58
C LEU A 519 -10.42 26.82 4.94
N SER A 520 -10.69 25.95 5.90
CA SER A 520 -12.05 25.71 6.42
C SER A 520 -12.58 26.89 7.24
N LEU A 521 -11.72 27.60 7.97
CA LEU A 521 -12.03 28.88 8.62
C LEU A 521 -12.40 29.96 7.61
N ALA A 522 -11.61 30.06 6.54
CA ALA A 522 -11.84 31.04 5.49
C ALA A 522 -13.05 30.69 4.59
N GLY A 523 -13.30 29.39 4.35
CA GLY A 523 -14.29 28.88 3.40
C GLY A 523 -13.89 29.05 1.93
N ARG A 524 -12.64 29.48 1.65
CA ARG A 524 -12.18 29.86 0.32
C ARG A 524 -10.78 29.32 0.03
N LEU A 525 -10.59 28.82 -1.18
CA LEU A 525 -9.34 28.24 -1.69
C LEU A 525 -8.24 29.31 -1.92
N ASP A 526 -8.60 30.54 -2.19
CA ASP A 526 -7.67 31.65 -2.43
C ASP A 526 -7.18 32.36 -1.16
N PHE A 527 -7.47 31.82 0.02
CA PHE A 527 -6.96 32.30 1.31
C PHE A 527 -5.52 31.80 1.54
N ASN A 528 -4.65 32.69 2.02
CA ASN A 528 -3.25 32.36 2.37
C ASN A 528 -2.98 32.71 3.84
N PRO A 529 -2.90 31.71 4.74
CA PRO A 529 -2.58 31.94 6.15
C PRO A 529 -1.05 32.07 6.33
N LEU A 530 -0.57 33.12 7.00
CA LEU A 530 0.85 33.33 7.31
C LEU A 530 1.06 33.72 8.78
N SER A 531 0.87 32.76 9.74
CA SER A 531 1.29 32.91 11.15
C SER A 531 1.41 31.52 11.80
N ASP A 532 2.18 31.41 12.87
CA ASP A 532 2.68 30.14 13.43
C ASP A 532 1.69 29.42 14.37
N PRO A 533 1.31 28.15 14.11
CA PRO A 533 0.73 27.26 15.09
C PRO A 533 1.74 26.26 15.65
N PHE A 534 1.65 25.94 16.94
CA PHE A 534 2.48 24.90 17.59
C PHE A 534 1.62 23.90 18.37
N ALA A 535 2.02 22.63 18.34
CA ALA A 535 1.46 21.55 19.14
C ALA A 535 2.52 20.52 19.50
N ASP A 536 2.27 19.75 20.57
CA ASP A 536 3.16 18.67 20.98
C ASP A 536 3.17 17.54 19.95
N GLU A 537 4.34 17.04 19.60
CA GLU A 537 4.56 15.92 18.68
C GLU A 537 3.99 14.61 19.27
N LEU A 538 4.15 14.42 20.58
CA LEU A 538 3.73 13.22 21.29
C LEU A 538 2.90 13.58 22.54
N PRO A 539 1.91 12.75 22.94
CA PRO A 539 1.10 13.03 24.11
C PRO A 539 1.92 12.94 25.40
N ALA A 540 1.92 14.01 26.22
CA ALA A 540 2.69 14.11 27.44
C ALA A 540 2.37 12.99 28.46
N LYS A 541 1.14 12.45 28.45
CA LYS A 541 0.67 11.35 29.31
C LYS A 541 0.80 9.98 28.66
N GLY A 542 1.57 9.84 27.56
CA GLY A 542 1.61 8.65 26.74
C GLY A 542 0.28 8.39 25.99
N PHE A 543 0.29 7.41 25.10
CA PHE A 543 -0.91 7.01 24.36
C PHE A 543 -1.89 6.24 25.25
N ASP A 544 -3.18 6.46 25.03
CA ASP A 544 -4.26 5.64 25.58
C ASP A 544 -4.53 4.48 24.61
N PRO A 545 -4.46 3.21 25.03
CA PRO A 545 -4.66 2.09 24.12
C PRO A 545 -6.10 1.99 23.57
N GLY A 546 -7.06 2.67 24.22
CA GLY A 546 -8.47 2.55 23.85
C GLY A 546 -9.04 1.17 24.13
N GLN A 547 -9.98 0.73 23.29
CA GLN A 547 -10.59 -0.59 23.41
C GLN A 547 -9.67 -1.69 22.87
N ASP A 548 -9.67 -2.87 23.48
CA ASP A 548 -9.03 -4.05 22.91
C ASP A 548 -9.81 -4.54 21.69
N THR A 549 -9.24 -4.27 20.53
CA THR A 549 -9.83 -4.56 19.20
C THR A 549 -9.05 -5.62 18.43
N TYR A 550 -8.03 -6.20 19.04
CA TYR A 550 -7.24 -7.28 18.44
C TYR A 550 -7.75 -8.66 18.89
N GLU A 551 -7.83 -9.58 17.94
CA GLU A 551 -8.19 -10.97 18.18
C GLU A 551 -7.04 -11.89 17.78
N HIS A 552 -6.51 -12.61 18.77
CA HIS A 552 -5.43 -13.55 18.56
C HIS A 552 -5.94 -14.80 17.84
N PRO A 553 -5.24 -15.29 16.80
CA PRO A 553 -5.55 -16.59 16.26
C PRO A 553 -5.25 -17.66 17.32
N PRO A 554 -6.03 -18.77 17.38
CA PRO A 554 -5.73 -19.87 18.28
C PRO A 554 -4.39 -20.52 17.94
N ALA A 555 -3.71 -21.07 18.93
CA ALA A 555 -2.43 -21.77 18.72
C ALA A 555 -2.58 -22.94 17.73
N ASP A 556 -3.71 -23.64 17.76
CA ASP A 556 -4.13 -24.66 16.79
C ASP A 556 -5.47 -24.26 16.16
N GLY A 557 -5.42 -23.81 14.91
CA GLY A 557 -6.59 -23.46 14.10
C GLY A 557 -7.20 -24.62 13.31
N SER A 558 -6.66 -25.84 13.43
CA SER A 558 -7.07 -26.98 12.59
C SER A 558 -8.56 -27.31 12.70
N LYS A 559 -9.17 -27.08 13.87
CA LYS A 559 -10.59 -27.33 14.13
C LYS A 559 -11.51 -26.16 13.81
N VAL A 560 -10.95 -24.99 13.48
CA VAL A 560 -11.76 -23.82 13.09
C VAL A 560 -12.33 -24.04 11.69
N GLN A 561 -13.64 -23.87 11.56
CA GLN A 561 -14.30 -23.93 10.25
C GLN A 561 -14.41 -22.52 9.68
N VAL A 562 -14.01 -22.35 8.42
CA VAL A 562 -14.17 -21.10 7.70
C VAL A 562 -15.65 -20.95 7.33
N ASP A 563 -16.23 -19.81 7.66
CA ASP A 563 -17.65 -19.54 7.41
C ASP A 563 -17.85 -18.89 6.04
N VAL A 564 -18.22 -19.71 5.05
CA VAL A 564 -18.62 -19.28 3.70
C VAL A 564 -19.92 -19.98 3.33
N SER A 565 -21.01 -19.23 3.32
CA SER A 565 -22.32 -19.77 2.91
C SER A 565 -22.33 -20.11 1.41
N PRO A 566 -22.78 -21.32 1.00
CA PRO A 566 -22.93 -21.65 -0.42
C PRO A 566 -23.90 -20.75 -1.20
N SER A 567 -24.79 -20.07 -0.51
CA SER A 567 -25.78 -19.16 -1.09
C SER A 567 -25.40 -17.68 -0.95
N SER A 568 -24.19 -17.39 -0.53
CA SER A 568 -23.70 -16.01 -0.38
C SER A 568 -23.66 -15.30 -1.74
N ASP A 569 -24.10 -14.04 -1.80
CA ASP A 569 -23.89 -13.17 -2.94
C ASP A 569 -22.56 -12.34 -2.80
N ARG A 570 -21.90 -12.43 -1.64
CA ARG A 570 -20.69 -11.67 -1.28
C ARG A 570 -19.40 -12.49 -1.23
N LEU A 571 -19.51 -13.80 -0.97
CA LEU A 571 -18.37 -14.72 -0.80
C LEU A 571 -18.54 -15.93 -1.72
N GLN A 572 -17.44 -16.36 -2.34
CA GLN A 572 -17.41 -17.55 -3.21
C GLN A 572 -16.07 -18.25 -3.04
N LEU A 573 -16.10 -19.55 -2.68
CA LEU A 573 -14.89 -20.36 -2.74
C LEU A 573 -14.39 -20.46 -4.19
N LEU A 574 -13.08 -20.30 -4.36
CA LEU A 574 -12.47 -20.28 -5.70
C LEU A 574 -12.23 -21.71 -6.22
N GLU A 575 -12.58 -21.92 -7.47
CA GLU A 575 -12.19 -23.11 -8.22
C GLU A 575 -10.88 -22.84 -8.99
N PRO A 576 -9.97 -23.83 -9.10
CA PRO A 576 -8.75 -23.68 -9.88
C PRO A 576 -9.03 -23.37 -11.35
N PHE A 577 -8.26 -22.48 -11.95
CA PHE A 577 -8.35 -22.21 -13.39
C PHE A 577 -7.81 -23.36 -14.23
N ASP A 578 -8.34 -23.50 -15.45
CA ASP A 578 -7.91 -24.52 -16.39
C ASP A 578 -6.41 -24.40 -16.73
N LYS A 579 -5.73 -25.56 -16.76
CA LYS A 579 -4.36 -25.65 -17.27
C LYS A 579 -4.29 -25.31 -18.76
N TRP A 580 -3.15 -24.79 -19.17
CA TRP A 580 -2.86 -24.69 -20.59
C TRP A 580 -2.77 -26.09 -21.24
N ASN A 581 -3.40 -26.27 -22.40
CA ASN A 581 -3.51 -27.54 -23.07
C ASN A 581 -2.29 -27.90 -23.98
N GLY A 582 -1.20 -27.09 -23.91
CA GLY A 582 -0.02 -27.29 -24.74
C GLY A 582 -0.15 -26.84 -26.21
N LYS A 583 -1.27 -26.24 -26.61
CA LYS A 583 -1.50 -25.76 -27.97
C LYS A 583 -1.44 -24.25 -28.07
N ASP A 584 -1.06 -23.72 -29.22
CA ASP A 584 -1.12 -22.28 -29.51
C ASP A 584 -2.54 -21.73 -29.28
N LEU A 585 -2.63 -20.46 -28.98
CA LEU A 585 -3.89 -19.75 -28.79
C LEU A 585 -4.32 -19.13 -30.12
N THR A 586 -5.10 -19.86 -30.90
CA THR A 586 -5.54 -19.45 -32.22
C THR A 586 -6.94 -18.86 -32.22
N ASP A 587 -7.19 -17.93 -33.16
CA ASP A 587 -8.48 -17.27 -33.41
C ASP A 587 -9.14 -16.63 -32.17
N LEU A 588 -8.32 -16.07 -31.27
CA LEU A 588 -8.85 -15.30 -30.13
C LEU A 588 -9.71 -14.14 -30.62
N THR A 589 -10.91 -14.04 -30.07
CA THR A 589 -11.81 -12.91 -30.33
C THR A 589 -11.35 -11.69 -29.53
N ILE A 590 -11.38 -10.50 -30.12
CA ILE A 590 -11.12 -9.26 -29.36
C ILE A 590 -12.42 -8.91 -28.63
N LEU A 591 -12.41 -8.98 -27.28
CA LEU A 591 -13.56 -8.55 -26.48
C LEU A 591 -13.73 -7.03 -26.54
N ILE A 592 -12.63 -6.30 -26.35
CA ILE A 592 -12.58 -4.86 -26.41
C ILE A 592 -11.19 -4.41 -26.86
N LYS A 593 -11.14 -3.44 -27.76
CA LYS A 593 -9.94 -2.61 -28.01
C LYS A 593 -10.14 -1.30 -27.24
N VAL A 594 -9.34 -1.09 -26.22
CA VAL A 594 -9.47 0.08 -25.32
C VAL A 594 -8.74 1.27 -25.93
N LYS A 595 -9.40 2.43 -25.95
CA LYS A 595 -8.83 3.69 -26.40
C LYS A 595 -8.28 4.49 -25.22
N GLY A 596 -6.99 4.80 -25.25
CA GLY A 596 -6.33 5.61 -24.25
C GLY A 596 -6.22 4.92 -22.89
N LYS A 597 -6.28 5.67 -21.80
CA LYS A 597 -6.03 5.22 -20.43
C LYS A 597 -7.01 4.13 -19.96
N CYS A 598 -6.47 3.00 -19.50
CA CYS A 598 -7.25 1.91 -18.90
C CYS A 598 -6.68 1.58 -17.52
N THR A 599 -7.28 2.14 -16.49
CA THR A 599 -6.87 1.92 -15.09
C THR A 599 -7.48 0.64 -14.52
N THR A 600 -7.00 0.20 -13.36
CA THR A 600 -7.66 -0.89 -12.62
C THR A 600 -9.09 -0.54 -12.19
N ASP A 601 -9.42 0.76 -12.06
CA ASP A 601 -10.81 1.21 -11.86
C ASP A 601 -11.68 1.06 -13.12
N HIS A 602 -11.08 1.17 -14.30
CA HIS A 602 -11.78 0.90 -15.57
C HIS A 602 -12.01 -0.60 -15.79
N ILE A 603 -11.09 -1.44 -15.33
CA ILE A 603 -11.18 -2.90 -15.51
C ILE A 603 -12.06 -3.52 -14.42
N SER A 604 -11.88 -3.13 -13.16
CA SER A 604 -12.65 -3.61 -12.00
C SER A 604 -13.01 -2.42 -11.11
N ALA A 605 -14.18 -1.84 -11.32
CA ALA A 605 -14.63 -0.63 -10.64
C ALA A 605 -14.73 -0.81 -9.11
N ALA A 606 -14.45 0.27 -8.38
CA ALA A 606 -14.63 0.37 -6.92
C ALA A 606 -16.05 0.84 -6.55
N GLY A 607 -16.19 1.54 -5.43
CA GLY A 607 -17.46 2.07 -4.94
C GLY A 607 -18.44 0.97 -4.56
N PRO A 608 -19.67 0.94 -5.11
CA PRO A 608 -20.69 -0.04 -4.74
C PRO A 608 -20.29 -1.51 -4.98
N TRP A 609 -19.29 -1.76 -5.84
CA TRP A 609 -18.78 -3.07 -6.18
C TRP A 609 -17.90 -3.69 -5.09
N LEU A 610 -17.40 -2.88 -4.14
CA LEU A 610 -16.57 -3.35 -3.03
C LEU A 610 -17.23 -4.46 -2.21
N LYS A 611 -18.57 -4.46 -2.13
CA LYS A 611 -19.32 -5.51 -1.43
C LYS A 611 -19.18 -6.90 -2.06
N TYR A 612 -18.79 -7.01 -3.34
CA TYR A 612 -18.62 -8.28 -4.05
C TYR A 612 -17.16 -8.76 -4.15
N ARG A 613 -16.23 -8.11 -3.44
CA ARG A 613 -14.81 -8.43 -3.50
C ARG A 613 -14.45 -9.87 -3.10
N GLY A 614 -15.28 -10.53 -2.32
CA GLY A 614 -15.16 -11.94 -1.98
C GLY A 614 -15.89 -12.90 -2.92
N HIS A 615 -16.57 -12.40 -3.96
CA HIS A 615 -17.38 -13.23 -4.87
C HIS A 615 -16.98 -12.97 -6.33
N LEU A 616 -16.08 -13.81 -6.87
CA LEU A 616 -15.47 -13.59 -8.19
C LEU A 616 -16.50 -13.48 -9.32
N ASP A 617 -17.53 -14.33 -9.32
CA ASP A 617 -18.53 -14.28 -10.38
C ASP A 617 -19.36 -12.99 -10.32
N ASN A 618 -19.81 -12.56 -9.13
CA ASN A 618 -20.62 -11.34 -8.98
C ASN A 618 -19.82 -10.08 -9.29
N ILE A 619 -18.58 -9.96 -8.82
CA ILE A 619 -17.75 -8.79 -9.10
C ILE A 619 -17.42 -8.67 -10.59
N SER A 620 -17.35 -9.80 -11.31
CA SER A 620 -17.07 -9.80 -12.75
C SER A 620 -18.15 -9.07 -13.58
N ASN A 621 -19.31 -8.72 -12.99
CA ASN A 621 -20.31 -7.89 -13.64
C ASN A 621 -19.89 -6.41 -13.76
N ASN A 622 -18.79 -5.99 -13.13
CA ASN A 622 -18.22 -4.63 -13.27
C ASN A 622 -17.05 -4.56 -14.28
N MET A 623 -16.69 -5.68 -14.90
CA MET A 623 -15.54 -5.76 -15.78
C MET A 623 -15.65 -4.82 -16.99
N PHE A 624 -14.72 -3.87 -17.12
CA PHE A 624 -14.61 -2.87 -18.18
C PHE A 624 -15.81 -1.90 -18.35
N ILE A 625 -16.69 -1.77 -17.37
CA ILE A 625 -17.87 -0.91 -17.50
C ILE A 625 -17.57 0.59 -17.66
N THR A 626 -16.37 1.02 -17.35
CA THR A 626 -15.90 2.41 -17.51
C THR A 626 -14.71 2.54 -18.46
N ALA A 627 -14.34 1.47 -19.17
CA ALA A 627 -13.33 1.52 -20.21
C ALA A 627 -13.93 2.04 -21.52
N THR A 628 -13.20 2.94 -22.23
CA THR A 628 -13.64 3.48 -23.51
C THR A 628 -13.32 2.51 -24.64
N ASN A 629 -14.33 2.06 -25.38
CA ASN A 629 -14.15 1.22 -26.55
C ASN A 629 -13.66 2.04 -27.74
N ALA A 630 -12.56 1.61 -28.38
CA ALA A 630 -11.99 2.29 -29.53
C ALA A 630 -12.88 2.19 -30.80
N GLU A 631 -13.78 1.20 -30.88
CA GLU A 631 -14.66 0.98 -32.03
C GLU A 631 -15.75 2.06 -32.16
N ASN A 632 -16.31 2.49 -31.01
CA ASN A 632 -17.46 3.42 -31.00
C ASN A 632 -17.26 4.64 -30.08
N GLY A 633 -16.19 4.68 -29.29
CA GLY A 633 -15.96 5.75 -28.33
C GLY A 633 -16.85 5.71 -27.08
N GLU A 634 -17.69 4.66 -26.90
CA GLU A 634 -18.64 4.56 -25.80
C GLU A 634 -18.05 3.71 -24.63
N LEU A 635 -18.63 3.90 -23.46
CA LEU A 635 -18.35 3.11 -22.25
C LEU A 635 -19.30 1.91 -22.17
N ASN A 636 -18.81 0.79 -21.62
CA ASN A 636 -19.61 -0.42 -21.39
C ASN A 636 -20.41 -0.90 -22.61
N LYS A 637 -19.86 -0.74 -23.80
CA LYS A 637 -20.56 -1.12 -25.04
C LYS A 637 -19.59 -1.71 -26.06
N VAL A 638 -19.71 -3.00 -26.33
CA VAL A 638 -18.90 -3.75 -27.30
C VAL A 638 -19.80 -4.54 -28.25
N ARG A 639 -19.27 -4.84 -29.43
CA ARG A 639 -19.97 -5.72 -30.37
C ARG A 639 -19.64 -7.17 -30.04
N ASN A 640 -20.66 -8.00 -29.85
CA ASN A 640 -20.50 -9.43 -29.79
C ASN A 640 -20.13 -9.95 -31.19
N GLN A 641 -18.91 -10.42 -31.37
CA GLN A 641 -18.39 -10.84 -32.69
C GLN A 641 -19.00 -12.15 -33.17
N VAL A 642 -19.81 -12.84 -32.35
CA VAL A 642 -20.54 -14.08 -32.70
C VAL A 642 -21.96 -13.76 -33.17
N SER A 643 -22.70 -12.94 -32.41
CA SER A 643 -24.09 -12.55 -32.72
C SER A 643 -24.18 -11.31 -33.60
N GLY A 644 -23.16 -10.47 -33.62
CA GLY A 644 -23.17 -9.15 -34.29
C GLY A 644 -23.84 -8.02 -33.49
N GLU A 645 -24.45 -8.33 -32.35
CA GLU A 645 -25.20 -7.38 -31.52
C GLU A 645 -24.29 -6.56 -30.59
N TRP A 646 -24.72 -5.32 -30.30
CA TRP A 646 -24.07 -4.48 -29.31
C TRP A 646 -24.59 -4.77 -27.91
N GLY A 647 -23.70 -4.92 -26.94
CA GLY A 647 -24.05 -5.23 -25.55
C GLY A 647 -23.04 -4.71 -24.53
N ALA A 648 -23.39 -4.85 -23.23
CA ALA A 648 -22.47 -4.55 -22.14
C ALA A 648 -21.26 -5.50 -22.16
N VAL A 649 -20.09 -4.98 -21.81
CA VAL A 649 -18.83 -5.76 -21.86
C VAL A 649 -18.90 -7.03 -21.01
N PRO A 650 -19.35 -7.00 -19.74
CA PRO A 650 -19.45 -8.22 -18.92
C PRO A 650 -20.44 -9.24 -19.50
N ALA A 651 -21.57 -8.78 -20.00
CA ALA A 651 -22.59 -9.66 -20.61
C ALA A 651 -22.04 -10.34 -21.86
N THR A 652 -21.31 -9.62 -22.71
CA THR A 652 -20.67 -10.17 -23.91
C THR A 652 -19.60 -11.20 -23.54
N ALA A 653 -18.76 -10.91 -22.53
CA ALA A 653 -17.74 -11.84 -22.05
C ALA A 653 -18.38 -13.13 -21.48
N ARG A 654 -19.50 -13.04 -20.76
CA ARG A 654 -20.27 -14.17 -20.28
C ARG A 654 -20.85 -15.01 -21.43
N ALA A 655 -21.37 -14.35 -22.46
CA ALA A 655 -21.85 -15.05 -23.66
C ALA A 655 -20.71 -15.81 -24.37
N TYR A 656 -19.52 -15.21 -24.47
CA TYR A 656 -18.33 -15.88 -25.01
C TYR A 656 -17.93 -17.09 -24.16
N LYS A 657 -17.89 -16.94 -22.82
CA LYS A 657 -17.58 -18.06 -21.92
C LYS A 657 -18.56 -19.22 -22.10
N ALA A 658 -19.85 -18.91 -22.13
CA ALA A 658 -20.91 -19.94 -22.33
C ALA A 658 -20.81 -20.66 -23.69
N ALA A 659 -20.37 -19.93 -24.73
CA ALA A 659 -20.15 -20.50 -26.07
C ALA A 659 -18.76 -21.14 -26.26
N GLY A 660 -17.91 -21.18 -25.22
CA GLY A 660 -16.55 -21.71 -25.31
C GLY A 660 -15.58 -20.85 -26.15
N VAL A 661 -15.95 -19.61 -26.44
CA VAL A 661 -15.15 -18.64 -27.21
C VAL A 661 -14.08 -18.03 -26.32
N ARG A 662 -12.80 -18.20 -26.66
CA ARG A 662 -11.67 -17.58 -25.99
C ARG A 662 -11.44 -16.18 -26.57
N TRP A 663 -11.02 -15.25 -25.73
CA TRP A 663 -10.87 -13.86 -26.12
C TRP A 663 -9.62 -13.20 -25.55
N CYS A 664 -9.25 -12.07 -26.14
CA CYS A 664 -8.17 -11.20 -25.66
C CYS A 664 -8.67 -9.74 -25.58
N VAL A 665 -7.87 -8.92 -24.92
CA VAL A 665 -8.04 -7.46 -24.89
C VAL A 665 -6.87 -6.84 -25.62
N VAL A 666 -7.16 -5.78 -26.39
CA VAL A 666 -6.14 -4.92 -26.97
C VAL A 666 -6.21 -3.57 -26.27
N GLY A 667 -5.12 -3.16 -25.64
CA GLY A 667 -5.06 -1.92 -24.84
C GLY A 667 -3.94 -0.98 -25.27
N ASP A 668 -4.02 0.23 -24.74
CA ASP A 668 -3.08 1.31 -24.99
C ASP A 668 -1.94 1.30 -23.94
N GLU A 669 -1.34 2.45 -23.66
CA GLU A 669 -0.21 2.58 -22.76
C GLU A 669 -0.62 2.46 -21.29
N ASN A 670 0.31 1.98 -20.46
CA ASN A 670 0.18 1.87 -19.00
C ASN A 670 -1.12 1.18 -18.53
N TYR A 671 -1.49 0.13 -19.23
CA TYR A 671 -2.70 -0.63 -18.96
C TYR A 671 -2.70 -1.24 -17.55
N GLY A 672 -3.81 -1.05 -16.83
CA GLY A 672 -3.96 -1.56 -15.47
C GLY A 672 -3.37 -0.67 -14.38
N GLU A 673 -3.10 0.59 -14.71
CA GLU A 673 -2.69 1.62 -13.75
C GLU A 673 -3.69 1.78 -12.61
N GLY A 674 -3.23 2.17 -11.41
CA GLY A 674 -4.10 2.48 -10.25
C GLY A 674 -3.84 1.60 -9.05
N SER A 675 -4.90 1.20 -8.36
CA SER A 675 -4.84 0.37 -7.16
C SER A 675 -4.38 -1.05 -7.49
N SER A 676 -3.72 -1.70 -6.53
CA SER A 676 -3.21 -3.08 -6.64
C SER A 676 -4.33 -4.14 -6.65
N ARG A 677 -5.31 -4.01 -7.54
CA ARG A 677 -6.48 -4.90 -7.62
C ARG A 677 -6.19 -6.15 -8.42
N GLU A 678 -6.06 -7.28 -7.74
CA GLU A 678 -6.00 -8.60 -8.39
C GLU A 678 -7.27 -8.95 -9.16
N HIS A 679 -8.43 -8.39 -8.76
CA HIS A 679 -9.71 -8.58 -9.46
C HIS A 679 -9.65 -8.14 -10.92
N ALA A 680 -8.90 -7.08 -11.23
CA ALA A 680 -8.68 -6.64 -12.60
C ALA A 680 -7.96 -7.69 -13.49
N ALA A 681 -7.35 -8.72 -12.90
CA ALA A 681 -6.79 -9.88 -13.59
C ALA A 681 -7.66 -11.12 -13.44
N LEU A 682 -8.27 -11.33 -12.26
CA LEU A 682 -9.15 -12.48 -11.99
C LEU A 682 -10.42 -12.46 -12.86
N GLU A 683 -11.06 -11.29 -12.98
CA GLU A 683 -12.32 -11.15 -13.74
C GLU A 683 -12.15 -11.49 -15.22
N PRO A 684 -11.16 -10.94 -15.96
CA PRO A 684 -10.90 -11.36 -17.34
C PRO A 684 -10.60 -12.86 -17.45
N ARG A 685 -9.80 -13.41 -16.53
CA ARG A 685 -9.47 -14.84 -16.52
C ARG A 685 -10.69 -15.70 -16.28
N HIS A 686 -11.52 -15.33 -15.31
CA HIS A 686 -12.76 -16.01 -14.95
C HIS A 686 -13.77 -16.02 -16.11
N LEU A 687 -13.89 -14.93 -16.84
CA LEU A 687 -14.82 -14.81 -17.97
C LEU A 687 -14.25 -15.31 -19.31
N GLY A 688 -13.10 -16.01 -19.32
CA GLY A 688 -12.58 -16.71 -20.50
C GLY A 688 -11.49 -16.00 -21.27
N GLY A 689 -10.97 -14.87 -20.78
CA GLY A 689 -9.81 -14.18 -21.33
C GLY A 689 -8.55 -15.03 -21.28
N ARG A 690 -7.66 -14.88 -22.25
CA ARG A 690 -6.40 -15.65 -22.36
C ARG A 690 -5.17 -14.76 -22.50
N ALA A 691 -5.29 -13.62 -23.14
CA ALA A 691 -4.18 -12.69 -23.35
C ALA A 691 -4.65 -11.23 -23.25
N ILE A 692 -3.74 -10.40 -22.80
CA ILE A 692 -3.89 -8.94 -22.81
C ILE A 692 -2.71 -8.39 -23.63
N ILE A 693 -2.99 -7.70 -24.72
CA ILE A 693 -1.99 -7.19 -25.67
C ILE A 693 -2.04 -5.69 -25.63
N VAL A 694 -0.98 -5.04 -25.22
CA VAL A 694 -0.97 -3.60 -24.96
C VAL A 694 0.32 -2.94 -25.43
N LYS A 695 0.37 -1.61 -25.45
CA LYS A 695 1.62 -0.88 -25.67
C LYS A 695 2.55 -0.98 -24.46
N SER A 696 1.99 -0.84 -23.24
CA SER A 696 2.71 -1.04 -21.98
C SER A 696 1.76 -1.38 -20.83
N PHE A 697 2.28 -2.03 -19.78
CA PHE A 697 1.54 -2.36 -18.56
C PHE A 697 1.98 -1.52 -17.37
N ALA A 698 1.05 -1.29 -16.43
CA ALA A 698 1.41 -0.99 -15.05
C ALA A 698 1.85 -2.28 -14.35
N ARG A 699 2.97 -2.23 -13.63
CA ARG A 699 3.66 -3.42 -13.09
C ARG A 699 2.80 -4.35 -12.24
N ILE A 700 2.12 -3.79 -11.22
CA ILE A 700 1.30 -4.61 -10.29
C ILE A 700 0.24 -5.38 -11.09
N HIS A 701 -0.35 -4.74 -12.07
CA HIS A 701 -1.36 -5.37 -12.91
C HIS A 701 -0.77 -6.44 -13.82
N GLU A 702 0.39 -6.21 -14.43
CA GLU A 702 1.10 -7.22 -15.21
C GLU A 702 1.44 -8.45 -14.36
N THR A 703 1.94 -8.25 -13.14
CA THR A 703 2.20 -9.33 -12.19
C THR A 703 0.92 -10.08 -11.84
N ASN A 704 -0.18 -9.38 -11.59
CA ASN A 704 -1.47 -10.00 -11.32
C ASN A 704 -1.95 -10.85 -12.51
N LEU A 705 -1.80 -10.36 -13.74
CA LEU A 705 -2.15 -11.14 -14.97
C LEU A 705 -1.33 -12.43 -15.06
N LYS A 706 0.01 -12.35 -14.86
CA LYS A 706 0.89 -13.53 -14.87
C LYS A 706 0.47 -14.57 -13.82
N LYS A 707 0.19 -14.11 -12.59
CA LYS A 707 -0.23 -14.99 -11.49
C LYS A 707 -1.57 -15.67 -11.74
N GLN A 708 -2.47 -15.02 -12.46
CA GLN A 708 -3.76 -15.62 -12.84
C GLN A 708 -3.69 -16.43 -14.14
N GLY A 709 -2.51 -16.65 -14.69
CA GLY A 709 -2.31 -17.48 -15.90
C GLY A 709 -2.81 -16.85 -17.19
N LEU A 710 -2.91 -15.52 -17.24
CA LEU A 710 -3.09 -14.75 -18.47
C LEU A 710 -1.73 -14.47 -19.10
N LEU A 711 -1.68 -14.29 -20.40
CA LEU A 711 -0.48 -13.82 -21.12
C LEU A 711 -0.51 -12.30 -21.23
N PRO A 712 0.27 -11.56 -20.42
CA PRO A 712 0.49 -10.14 -20.64
C PRO A 712 1.56 -9.95 -21.71
N LEU A 713 1.18 -9.35 -22.83
CA LEU A 713 2.02 -9.18 -24.00
C LEU A 713 2.08 -7.70 -24.39
N THR A 714 3.25 -7.23 -24.81
CA THR A 714 3.42 -5.85 -25.30
C THR A 714 3.82 -5.87 -26.78
N PHE A 715 3.37 -4.88 -27.52
CA PHE A 715 3.80 -4.73 -28.91
C PHE A 715 5.30 -4.53 -28.99
N ALA A 716 6.00 -5.26 -29.85
CA ALA A 716 7.41 -5.01 -30.16
C ALA A 716 7.62 -3.67 -30.86
N ASN A 717 6.63 -3.26 -31.66
CA ASN A 717 6.50 -1.93 -32.24
C ASN A 717 5.13 -1.36 -31.84
N ALA A 718 5.14 -0.26 -31.10
CA ALA A 718 3.90 0.37 -30.58
C ALA A 718 2.90 0.75 -31.69
N ALA A 719 3.37 1.04 -32.92
CA ALA A 719 2.52 1.34 -34.06
C ALA A 719 1.67 0.14 -34.51
N ASP A 720 2.03 -1.10 -34.13
CA ASP A 720 1.25 -2.28 -34.49
C ASP A 720 -0.13 -2.31 -33.78
N TYR A 721 -0.32 -1.54 -32.72
CA TYR A 721 -1.64 -1.31 -32.11
C TYR A 721 -2.67 -0.82 -33.14
N ASP A 722 -2.27 0.04 -34.07
CA ASP A 722 -3.17 0.61 -35.08
C ASP A 722 -3.53 -0.38 -36.20
N LYS A 723 -2.73 -1.44 -36.40
CA LYS A 723 -3.03 -2.52 -37.36
C LYS A 723 -4.19 -3.39 -36.91
N ILE A 724 -4.39 -3.54 -35.60
CA ILE A 724 -5.44 -4.39 -35.06
C ILE A 724 -6.79 -3.67 -35.08
N LYS A 725 -7.77 -4.22 -35.78
CA LYS A 725 -9.16 -3.72 -35.75
C LYS A 725 -9.99 -4.49 -34.72
N PRO A 726 -11.06 -3.90 -34.16
CA PRO A 726 -11.90 -4.56 -33.16
C PRO A 726 -12.54 -5.89 -33.58
N ASP A 727 -12.74 -6.12 -34.88
CA ASP A 727 -13.36 -7.34 -35.44
C ASP A 727 -12.35 -8.37 -35.96
N ASP A 728 -11.06 -8.15 -35.75
CA ASP A 728 -10.00 -9.09 -36.11
C ASP A 728 -9.98 -10.33 -35.20
N LYS A 729 -9.32 -11.40 -35.68
CA LYS A 729 -8.96 -12.57 -34.87
C LYS A 729 -7.46 -12.61 -34.64
N ILE A 730 -7.07 -12.90 -33.40
CA ILE A 730 -5.69 -12.91 -32.97
C ILE A 730 -5.22 -14.33 -32.69
N SER A 731 -4.12 -14.73 -33.32
CA SER A 731 -3.45 -16.02 -33.02
C SER A 731 -2.06 -15.78 -32.44
N LEU A 732 -1.80 -16.37 -31.26
CA LEU A 732 -0.49 -16.36 -30.60
C LEU A 732 0.18 -17.72 -30.86
N LEU A 733 1.29 -17.66 -31.59
CA LEU A 733 1.93 -18.86 -32.15
C LEU A 733 3.28 -19.14 -31.47
N GLY A 734 3.66 -20.40 -31.47
CA GLY A 734 4.94 -20.85 -30.91
C GLY A 734 5.00 -20.90 -29.39
N LEU A 735 3.87 -20.95 -28.70
CA LEU A 735 3.79 -20.93 -27.24
C LEU A 735 4.45 -22.14 -26.56
N ASN A 736 4.59 -23.28 -27.25
CA ASN A 736 5.35 -24.43 -26.74
C ASN A 736 6.84 -24.12 -26.51
N SER A 737 7.37 -23.15 -27.24
CA SER A 737 8.76 -22.71 -27.17
C SER A 737 8.91 -21.38 -26.41
N LEU A 738 7.91 -20.99 -25.60
CA LEU A 738 7.94 -19.79 -24.77
C LEU A 738 9.11 -19.87 -23.79
N ALA A 739 9.98 -18.86 -23.79
CA ALA A 739 11.17 -18.78 -22.95
C ALA A 739 11.46 -17.29 -22.60
N PRO A 740 12.12 -17.02 -21.49
CA PRO A 740 12.47 -15.64 -21.11
C PRO A 740 13.18 -14.89 -22.23
N GLY A 741 12.72 -13.64 -22.50
CA GLY A 741 13.29 -12.79 -23.55
C GLY A 741 12.94 -13.18 -25.00
N LYS A 742 12.24 -14.28 -25.23
CA LYS A 742 11.83 -14.72 -26.56
C LYS A 742 10.49 -14.11 -26.97
N GLN A 743 10.47 -13.39 -28.08
CA GLN A 743 9.23 -12.81 -28.62
C GLN A 743 8.21 -13.88 -29.03
N VAL A 744 6.92 -13.55 -28.90
CA VAL A 744 5.78 -14.36 -29.36
C VAL A 744 5.35 -13.88 -30.72
N ASP A 745 5.15 -14.82 -31.66
CA ASP A 745 4.58 -14.56 -32.97
C ASP A 745 3.06 -14.32 -32.86
N CYS A 746 2.60 -13.21 -33.40
CA CYS A 746 1.17 -12.86 -33.43
C CYS A 746 0.70 -12.70 -34.86
N GLU A 747 -0.29 -13.49 -35.24
CA GLU A 747 -0.98 -13.38 -36.52
C GLU A 747 -2.35 -12.69 -36.30
N ILE A 748 -2.58 -11.66 -37.07
CA ILE A 748 -3.82 -10.87 -37.08
C ILE A 748 -4.57 -11.23 -38.33
N LYS A 749 -5.70 -11.87 -38.21
CA LYS A 749 -6.59 -12.22 -39.33
C LYS A 749 -7.71 -11.18 -39.42
N HIS A 750 -7.67 -10.38 -40.44
CA HIS A 750 -8.68 -9.35 -40.70
C HIS A 750 -9.97 -9.93 -41.29
N LYS A 751 -11.06 -9.18 -41.10
CA LYS A 751 -12.39 -9.58 -41.59
C LYS A 751 -12.46 -9.78 -43.10
N ASP A 752 -11.64 -9.07 -43.89
CA ASP A 752 -11.52 -9.20 -45.36
C ASP A 752 -10.72 -10.43 -45.78
N GLY A 753 -10.23 -11.22 -44.83
CA GLY A 753 -9.42 -12.40 -45.06
C GLY A 753 -7.91 -12.14 -45.21
N SER A 754 -7.47 -10.90 -45.21
CA SER A 754 -6.06 -10.54 -45.18
C SER A 754 -5.44 -10.88 -43.82
N THR A 755 -4.12 -11.04 -43.78
CA THR A 755 -3.40 -11.43 -42.56
C THR A 755 -2.16 -10.58 -42.39
N ASP A 756 -2.00 -9.99 -41.21
CA ASP A 756 -0.79 -9.33 -40.75
C ASP A 756 -0.05 -10.20 -39.75
N ARG A 757 1.29 -10.09 -39.72
CA ARG A 757 2.13 -10.74 -38.70
C ARG A 757 2.95 -9.70 -37.98
N ILE A 758 2.89 -9.75 -36.65
CA ILE A 758 3.64 -8.87 -35.74
C ILE A 758 4.37 -9.68 -34.68
N LYS A 759 5.32 -9.05 -33.99
CA LYS A 759 6.01 -9.63 -32.86
C LYS A 759 5.51 -8.98 -31.56
N LEU A 760 5.33 -9.79 -30.52
CA LEU A 760 4.97 -9.33 -29.20
C LEU A 760 6.09 -9.69 -28.21
N ASN A 761 6.40 -8.77 -27.30
CA ASN A 761 7.31 -8.98 -26.19
C ASN A 761 6.54 -9.48 -24.96
N HIS A 762 7.24 -10.10 -24.04
CA HIS A 762 6.76 -10.43 -22.70
C HIS A 762 7.92 -10.37 -21.70
N SER A 763 7.59 -10.17 -20.42
CA SER A 763 8.53 -10.13 -19.30
C SER A 763 8.46 -11.39 -18.41
N LEU A 764 7.93 -12.50 -18.93
CA LEU A 764 7.82 -13.76 -18.19
C LEU A 764 9.21 -14.37 -17.98
N ASN A 765 9.54 -14.72 -16.72
CA ASN A 765 10.66 -15.60 -16.38
C ASN A 765 10.23 -17.08 -16.43
N GLU A 766 11.16 -18.03 -16.20
CA GLU A 766 10.87 -19.45 -16.25
C GLU A 766 9.79 -19.89 -15.26
N GLN A 767 9.82 -19.35 -14.04
CA GLN A 767 8.82 -19.64 -13.03
C GLN A 767 7.44 -19.13 -13.46
N GLN A 768 7.33 -17.94 -13.99
CA GLN A 768 6.08 -17.35 -14.47
C GLN A 768 5.53 -18.08 -15.71
N ILE A 769 6.39 -18.59 -16.57
CA ILE A 769 5.99 -19.50 -17.67
C ILE A 769 5.40 -20.80 -17.11
N SER A 770 5.95 -21.32 -16.00
CA SER A 770 5.36 -22.49 -15.34
C SER A 770 3.97 -22.20 -14.76
N TRP A 771 3.71 -20.99 -14.27
CA TRP A 771 2.38 -20.55 -13.82
C TRP A 771 1.37 -20.53 -14.97
N PHE A 772 1.74 -19.96 -16.10
CA PHE A 772 0.90 -19.96 -17.30
C PHE A 772 0.54 -21.40 -17.71
N LYS A 773 1.52 -22.31 -17.74
CA LYS A 773 1.31 -23.72 -18.08
C LYS A 773 0.40 -24.43 -17.07
N ALA A 774 0.53 -24.16 -15.80
CA ALA A 774 -0.33 -24.72 -14.74
C ALA A 774 -1.74 -24.11 -14.69
N GLY A 775 -1.96 -22.95 -15.36
CA GLY A 775 -3.23 -22.22 -15.38
C GLY A 775 -3.29 -21.07 -14.38
N SER A 776 -2.44 -21.07 -13.34
CA SER A 776 -2.20 -19.98 -12.39
C SER A 776 -0.99 -20.29 -11.52
N ALA A 777 -0.46 -19.30 -10.81
CA ALA A 777 0.57 -19.49 -9.79
C ALA A 777 0.08 -20.42 -8.67
N LEU A 778 -1.15 -20.25 -8.20
CA LEU A 778 -1.75 -21.11 -7.17
C LEU A 778 -1.88 -22.57 -7.59
N ASN A 779 -2.27 -22.82 -8.85
CA ASN A 779 -2.29 -24.17 -9.39
C ASN A 779 -0.89 -24.80 -9.34
N ARG A 780 0.16 -24.04 -9.73
CA ARG A 780 1.54 -24.53 -9.69
C ARG A 780 2.01 -24.82 -8.26
N MET A 781 1.65 -23.97 -7.29
CA MET A 781 1.94 -24.19 -5.87
C MET A 781 1.31 -25.50 -5.37
N LYS A 782 0.03 -25.72 -5.70
CA LYS A 782 -0.67 -26.97 -5.33
C LYS A 782 0.00 -28.21 -5.95
N GLU A 783 0.48 -28.12 -7.19
CA GLU A 783 1.26 -29.17 -7.83
C GLU A 783 2.57 -29.46 -7.09
N ILE A 784 3.34 -28.41 -6.74
CA ILE A 784 4.60 -28.53 -5.99
C ILE A 784 4.34 -29.15 -4.60
N ALA A 785 3.32 -28.67 -3.88
CA ALA A 785 2.96 -29.20 -2.57
C ALA A 785 2.52 -30.68 -2.63
N ALA A 786 1.97 -31.13 -3.78
CA ALA A 786 1.59 -32.52 -4.04
C ALA A 786 2.75 -33.36 -4.61
N GLY A 787 3.98 -32.83 -4.68
CA GLY A 787 5.16 -33.53 -5.22
C GLY A 787 5.14 -33.74 -6.74
N LYS A 788 4.42 -32.87 -7.49
CA LYS A 788 4.23 -32.94 -8.94
C LYS A 788 4.96 -31.84 -9.68
#